data_b55ec0609bdf7b5e4daf8afe1d973f54
#
_entry.id   b55ec0609bdf7b5e4daf8afe1d973f54
#
_cell.length_a   1.000
_cell.length_b   1.000
_cell.length_c   1.000
_cell.angle_alpha   90.00
_cell.angle_beta   90.00
_cell.angle_gamma   90.00
#
_symmetry.space_group_name_H-M   'P 1'
#
loop_
_entity.id
_entity.type
_entity.pdbx_description
1 polymer ?
#
loop_
_entity_poly.entity_id
_entity_poly.type
_entity_poly.pdbx_seq_one_letter_code
_entity_poly.pdbx_strand_id
1 'polypeptide(L)'
;MSYLKFDKNLLINLEQSLRLEVLRTNQSGAYHCTTIVGANTRKQHGLLVIPVPEIDDNSHVLLSSLDETVIQHGAPFNLGLHRYSGGVYSPNGHKYIREYDCERVPTHTFRVGGVILKREKIFITNENRILIRYTLVDAHSKTTLQFRPFLAFRNANDLCVENQVASRDYKEVSNGISTCMYEGYPELFMQVNHKPKFVFDPHWYKGIEYIKDQERGIPYTEDLYVPGYFEVDMKKGDTIIFSAGVSEVNTRMLSKMYEDEIKTRTPRTSFYNCLKNSAKQFYVTNADGHYMLAGYPWFKLRARDEFIALPGCTLSNHHRPDFEAIMDTAKEAFTRWMETGEPDKHLQGIDLPDVPLWAAWAIQRYSHDTDVPTARERYGELVAQLIDFIIDGKHPNLQVDDNGLVRTDGTRQPMSWMDSARPDGTPLIPRTGYLVEFNALWYNALMFLLQMYADDKQMQSRVERWQKISDAYAESFAPTFLNDYGYLYDYVNGSYTDLSVRPNMVIAVGVDHTPLDRRQRKRILDFVTRELLTPKGLRTLSPNSYGYNPWYVGNPEQREKAYYSGSARPWLMGFYCHAYVKVFGIGGLSFVNRMMIGFEDEMSQGAIGTLSELYDGNPPFIGRGAVSFAANVGEILRVLRLLKNLDV
;
A
#
# COMPACT_ATOMS: atom_id res chain seq x y z
N MET A 1 11.50 -14.20 -20.62
CA MET A 1 10.12 -14.59 -20.24
C MET A 1 9.57 -13.51 -19.35
N SER A 2 8.33 -13.09 -19.54
CA SER A 2 7.66 -12.21 -18.58
C SER A 2 7.44 -12.97 -17.28
N TYR A 3 7.93 -12.46 -16.15
CA TYR A 3 7.73 -13.10 -14.85
C TYR A 3 6.35 -12.82 -14.23
N LEU A 4 5.49 -12.09 -14.96
CA LEU A 4 4.08 -11.87 -14.60
C LEU A 4 3.11 -12.70 -15.44
N LYS A 5 3.60 -13.76 -16.07
CA LYS A 5 2.82 -14.70 -16.87
C LYS A 5 2.81 -16.07 -16.20
N PHE A 6 1.61 -16.59 -15.94
CA PHE A 6 1.39 -17.82 -15.19
C PHE A 6 0.68 -18.84 -16.07
N ASP A 7 1.18 -20.07 -16.06
CA ASP A 7 0.69 -21.15 -16.88
C ASP A 7 -0.44 -21.95 -16.20
N LYS A 8 -1.02 -22.84 -16.98
CA LYS A 8 -2.10 -23.71 -16.54
C LYS A 8 -1.74 -24.54 -15.30
N ASN A 9 -0.50 -25.02 -15.18
CA ASN A 9 -0.12 -25.94 -14.11
C ASN A 9 -0.21 -25.26 -12.74
N LEU A 10 0.25 -24.00 -12.66
CA LEU A 10 0.11 -23.19 -11.46
C LEU A 10 -1.36 -22.83 -11.22
N LEU A 11 -2.11 -22.43 -12.27
CA LEU A 11 -3.47 -21.92 -12.14
C LEU A 11 -4.48 -22.97 -11.68
N ILE A 12 -4.31 -24.23 -12.06
CA ILE A 12 -5.20 -25.32 -11.59
C ILE A 12 -4.88 -25.78 -10.16
N ASN A 13 -3.72 -25.45 -9.64
CA ASN A 13 -3.32 -25.76 -8.27
C ASN A 13 -3.83 -24.65 -7.33
N LEU A 14 -4.98 -24.88 -6.70
CA LEU A 14 -5.62 -23.88 -5.82
C LEU A 14 -4.76 -23.52 -4.59
N GLU A 15 -3.96 -24.44 -4.08
CA GLU A 15 -3.05 -24.17 -2.95
C GLU A 15 -2.04 -23.08 -3.31
N GLN A 16 -1.56 -23.05 -4.54
CA GLN A 16 -0.62 -22.06 -5.03
C GLN A 16 -1.33 -20.80 -5.55
N SER A 17 -2.32 -20.96 -6.43
CA SER A 17 -2.94 -19.86 -7.14
C SER A 17 -3.79 -18.94 -6.25
N LEU A 18 -4.37 -19.46 -5.16
CA LEU A 18 -5.12 -18.64 -4.17
C LEU A 18 -4.21 -17.77 -3.28
N ARG A 19 -2.91 -18.03 -3.26
CA ARG A 19 -1.94 -17.18 -2.55
C ARG A 19 -1.57 -15.94 -3.35
N LEU A 20 -1.77 -15.96 -4.67
CA LEU A 20 -1.37 -14.91 -5.60
C LEU A 20 -2.51 -13.89 -5.76
N GLU A 21 -2.32 -12.72 -5.20
CA GLU A 21 -3.31 -11.62 -5.20
C GLU A 21 -2.94 -10.53 -6.20
N VAL A 22 -3.94 -9.93 -6.82
CA VAL A 22 -3.79 -8.83 -7.78
C VAL A 22 -4.59 -7.63 -7.31
N LEU A 23 -3.92 -6.49 -7.24
CA LEU A 23 -4.51 -5.20 -6.89
C LEU A 23 -4.50 -4.26 -8.12
N ARG A 24 -5.58 -3.54 -8.35
CA ARG A 24 -5.68 -2.41 -9.28
C ARG A 24 -6.51 -1.30 -8.65
N THR A 25 -6.10 -0.06 -8.84
CA THR A 25 -6.77 1.12 -8.27
C THR A 25 -7.09 2.13 -9.36
N ASN A 26 -7.96 3.10 -9.02
CA ASN A 26 -8.35 4.18 -9.90
C ASN A 26 -7.69 5.54 -9.56
N GLN A 27 -6.77 5.58 -8.60
CA GLN A 27 -6.14 6.79 -8.08
C GLN A 27 -7.13 7.80 -7.43
N SER A 28 -8.30 7.31 -6.99
CA SER A 28 -9.28 8.08 -6.21
C SER A 28 -9.78 7.27 -5.00
N GLY A 29 -8.99 6.29 -4.55
CA GLY A 29 -9.30 5.45 -3.39
C GLY A 29 -10.10 4.18 -3.70
N ALA A 30 -10.69 4.05 -4.89
CA ALA A 30 -11.34 2.81 -5.29
C ALA A 30 -10.35 1.77 -5.79
N TYR A 31 -10.70 0.48 -5.59
CA TYR A 31 -9.83 -0.62 -6.00
C TYR A 31 -10.60 -1.87 -6.45
N HIS A 32 -9.90 -2.70 -7.19
CA HIS A 32 -10.21 -4.10 -7.47
C HIS A 32 -9.09 -4.96 -6.89
N CYS A 33 -9.45 -5.92 -6.06
CA CYS A 33 -8.50 -6.89 -5.49
C CYS A 33 -9.13 -8.29 -5.49
N THR A 34 -8.40 -9.28 -5.98
CA THR A 34 -8.80 -10.69 -5.99
C THR A 34 -7.56 -11.58 -6.23
N THR A 35 -7.74 -12.90 -6.32
CA THR A 35 -6.65 -13.81 -6.72
C THR A 35 -6.50 -13.92 -8.23
N ILE A 36 -5.37 -14.44 -8.70
CA ILE A 36 -5.13 -14.65 -10.15
C ILE A 36 -6.10 -15.65 -10.81
N VAL A 37 -6.83 -16.44 -10.03
CA VAL A 37 -7.89 -17.34 -10.52
C VAL A 37 -9.28 -16.75 -10.35
N GLY A 38 -9.39 -15.54 -9.79
CA GLY A 38 -10.64 -14.80 -9.64
C GLY A 38 -11.48 -15.18 -8.41
N ALA A 39 -10.99 -16.07 -7.54
CA ALA A 39 -11.64 -16.36 -6.27
C ALA A 39 -11.26 -15.33 -5.19
N ASN A 40 -12.25 -14.81 -4.48
CA ASN A 40 -12.03 -13.94 -3.35
C ASN A 40 -11.63 -14.76 -2.11
N THR A 41 -10.56 -14.37 -1.43
CA THR A 41 -10.02 -15.07 -0.26
C THR A 41 -10.06 -14.22 1.00
N ARG A 42 -10.45 -12.96 0.89
CA ARG A 42 -10.62 -11.98 1.97
C ARG A 42 -11.93 -11.23 1.78
N LYS A 43 -12.56 -10.79 2.86
CA LYS A 43 -13.74 -9.92 2.79
C LYS A 43 -13.49 -8.57 2.12
N GLN A 44 -12.23 -8.08 2.13
CA GLN A 44 -11.83 -6.88 1.42
C GLN A 44 -11.62 -7.09 -0.09
N HIS A 45 -11.65 -8.32 -0.59
CA HIS A 45 -11.64 -8.57 -2.03
C HIS A 45 -12.95 -8.14 -2.67
N GLY A 46 -12.85 -7.62 -3.89
CA GLY A 46 -14.01 -7.21 -4.68
C GLY A 46 -13.61 -6.80 -6.09
N LEU A 47 -14.58 -6.84 -6.98
CA LEU A 47 -14.43 -6.36 -8.36
C LEU A 47 -14.56 -4.85 -8.44
N LEU A 48 -15.47 -4.25 -7.64
CA LEU A 48 -15.63 -2.81 -7.48
C LEU A 48 -15.78 -2.49 -6.00
N VAL A 49 -14.72 -1.94 -5.41
CA VAL A 49 -14.66 -1.49 -4.02
C VAL A 49 -14.35 -0.02 -4.04
N ILE A 50 -15.20 0.79 -3.43
CA ILE A 50 -15.12 2.26 -3.51
C ILE A 50 -15.22 2.91 -2.12
N PRO A 51 -14.61 4.09 -1.89
CA PRO A 51 -14.97 4.92 -0.75
C PRO A 51 -16.42 5.43 -0.90
N VAL A 52 -17.17 5.46 0.20
CA VAL A 52 -18.53 6.02 0.27
C VAL A 52 -18.58 6.97 1.48
N PRO A 53 -18.06 8.20 1.35
CA PRO A 53 -17.93 9.16 2.46
C PRO A 53 -19.27 9.53 3.10
N GLU A 54 -20.37 9.37 2.37
CA GLU A 54 -21.73 9.62 2.88
C GLU A 54 -22.14 8.61 3.96
N ILE A 55 -21.50 7.44 4.02
CA ILE A 55 -21.77 6.38 5.01
C ILE A 55 -20.71 6.42 6.12
N ASP A 56 -19.44 6.26 5.74
CA ASP A 56 -18.29 6.28 6.66
C ASP A 56 -16.96 6.48 5.89
N ASP A 57 -15.84 6.54 6.65
CA ASP A 57 -14.48 6.73 6.09
C ASP A 57 -13.86 5.44 5.53
N ASN A 58 -14.62 4.36 5.37
CA ASN A 58 -14.08 3.09 4.88
C ASN A 58 -14.39 2.89 3.39
N SER A 59 -13.73 1.90 2.82
CA SER A 59 -14.09 1.38 1.50
C SER A 59 -15.27 0.42 1.61
N HIS A 60 -16.11 0.39 0.59
CA HIS A 60 -17.31 -0.44 0.51
C HIS A 60 -17.29 -1.31 -0.73
N VAL A 61 -17.60 -2.60 -0.56
CA VAL A 61 -17.72 -3.55 -1.65
C VAL A 61 -19.11 -3.44 -2.25
N LEU A 62 -19.25 -2.90 -3.45
CA LEU A 62 -20.52 -2.88 -4.19
C LEU A 62 -20.69 -4.15 -5.01
N LEU A 63 -19.70 -4.46 -5.85
CA LEU A 63 -19.66 -5.65 -6.70
C LEU A 63 -18.51 -6.55 -6.23
N SER A 64 -18.85 -7.68 -5.63
CA SER A 64 -17.86 -8.64 -5.11
C SER A 64 -17.19 -9.40 -6.24
N SER A 65 -17.97 -9.96 -7.16
CA SER A 65 -17.46 -10.69 -8.33
C SER A 65 -18.46 -10.65 -9.49
N LEU A 66 -17.99 -11.05 -10.65
CA LEU A 66 -18.80 -11.28 -11.84
C LEU A 66 -18.48 -12.67 -12.35
N ASP A 67 -19.47 -13.56 -12.31
CA ASP A 67 -19.30 -14.91 -12.81
C ASP A 67 -19.76 -14.99 -14.27
N GLU A 68 -18.89 -15.50 -15.12
CA GLU A 68 -19.18 -15.73 -16.52
C GLU A 68 -19.57 -17.18 -16.76
N THR A 69 -20.55 -17.38 -17.67
CA THR A 69 -20.89 -18.69 -18.20
C THR A 69 -20.81 -18.65 -19.73
N VAL A 70 -20.01 -19.52 -20.29
CA VAL A 70 -19.95 -19.74 -21.74
C VAL A 70 -20.97 -20.83 -22.09
N ILE A 71 -21.89 -20.51 -22.98
CA ILE A 71 -22.85 -21.50 -23.51
C ILE A 71 -22.47 -21.83 -24.94
N GLN A 72 -22.15 -23.11 -25.17
CA GLN A 72 -21.77 -23.63 -26.49
C GLN A 72 -22.57 -24.88 -26.80
N HIS A 73 -23.32 -24.88 -27.93
CA HIS A 73 -24.22 -25.95 -28.31
C HIS A 73 -25.23 -26.35 -27.19
N GLY A 74 -25.70 -25.35 -26.43
CA GLY A 74 -26.61 -25.55 -25.30
C GLY A 74 -25.96 -26.04 -24.00
N ALA A 75 -24.69 -26.38 -24.00
CA ALA A 75 -23.93 -26.76 -22.79
C ALA A 75 -23.37 -25.56 -22.07
N PRO A 76 -23.69 -25.33 -20.78
CA PRO A 76 -23.14 -24.25 -19.98
C PRO A 76 -21.80 -24.63 -19.37
N PHE A 77 -20.82 -23.72 -19.42
CA PHE A 77 -19.51 -23.82 -18.80
C PHE A 77 -19.30 -22.60 -17.89
N ASN A 78 -19.38 -22.83 -16.58
CA ASN A 78 -19.22 -21.77 -15.57
C ASN A 78 -17.75 -21.48 -15.32
N LEU A 79 -17.34 -20.22 -15.45
CA LEU A 79 -15.95 -19.76 -15.27
C LEU A 79 -15.69 -19.19 -13.88
N GLY A 80 -16.71 -19.07 -13.03
CA GLY A 80 -16.59 -18.58 -11.66
C GLY A 80 -15.85 -19.56 -10.74
N LEU A 81 -15.44 -19.06 -9.58
CA LEU A 81 -14.80 -19.85 -8.53
C LEU A 81 -15.08 -19.23 -7.17
N HIS A 82 -15.84 -19.93 -6.33
CA HIS A 82 -16.13 -19.56 -4.94
C HIS A 82 -15.82 -20.72 -4.02
N ARG A 83 -15.43 -20.42 -2.78
CA ARG A 83 -15.37 -21.40 -1.70
C ARG A 83 -16.65 -21.30 -0.90
N TYR A 84 -17.33 -22.43 -0.68
CA TYR A 84 -18.56 -22.54 0.09
C TYR A 84 -18.32 -23.27 1.41
N SER A 85 -19.30 -23.22 2.31
CA SER A 85 -19.28 -23.86 3.61
C SER A 85 -18.81 -25.32 3.54
N GLY A 86 -17.85 -25.65 4.41
CA GLY A 86 -17.16 -26.93 4.40
C GLY A 86 -15.94 -26.97 3.48
N GLY A 87 -15.49 -25.84 2.96
CA GLY A 87 -14.25 -25.73 2.16
C GLY A 87 -14.40 -26.22 0.72
N VAL A 88 -15.63 -26.35 0.21
CA VAL A 88 -15.92 -26.85 -1.15
C VAL A 88 -15.81 -25.70 -2.15
N TYR A 89 -15.06 -25.91 -3.24
CA TYR A 89 -14.94 -24.94 -4.33
C TYR A 89 -15.95 -25.27 -5.45
N SER A 90 -16.79 -24.27 -5.82
CA SER A 90 -17.80 -24.38 -6.88
C SER A 90 -18.14 -22.98 -7.44
N PRO A 91 -18.41 -22.86 -8.74
CA PRO A 91 -18.01 -23.78 -9.81
C PRO A 91 -16.48 -23.88 -9.91
N ASN A 92 -15.97 -24.79 -10.74
CA ASN A 92 -14.53 -25.02 -10.87
C ASN A 92 -13.92 -24.32 -12.12
N GLY A 93 -14.25 -23.05 -12.31
CA GLY A 93 -13.85 -22.27 -13.50
C GLY A 93 -12.34 -22.15 -13.72
N HIS A 94 -11.54 -22.22 -12.65
CA HIS A 94 -10.07 -22.18 -12.73
C HIS A 94 -9.50 -23.31 -13.62
N LYS A 95 -10.19 -24.45 -13.75
CA LYS A 95 -9.74 -25.57 -14.60
C LYS A 95 -9.77 -25.23 -16.09
N TYR A 96 -10.51 -24.21 -16.50
CA TYR A 96 -10.59 -23.74 -17.87
C TYR A 96 -9.55 -22.68 -18.22
N ILE A 97 -8.89 -22.06 -17.22
CA ILE A 97 -7.85 -21.05 -17.43
C ILE A 97 -6.61 -21.73 -18.01
N ARG A 98 -6.12 -21.25 -19.13
CA ARG A 98 -4.88 -21.71 -19.79
C ARG A 98 -3.69 -20.87 -19.43
N GLU A 99 -3.93 -19.57 -19.28
CA GLU A 99 -2.89 -18.59 -19.04
C GLU A 99 -3.48 -17.40 -18.29
N TYR A 100 -2.72 -16.87 -17.37
CA TYR A 100 -2.95 -15.55 -16.78
C TYR A 100 -1.74 -14.66 -17.04
N ASP A 101 -1.98 -13.49 -17.61
CA ASP A 101 -0.97 -12.47 -17.91
C ASP A 101 -1.34 -11.18 -17.17
N CYS A 102 -0.37 -10.59 -16.47
CA CYS A 102 -0.56 -9.37 -15.71
C CYS A 102 0.41 -8.25 -16.12
N GLU A 103 1.04 -8.39 -17.28
CA GLU A 103 2.07 -7.46 -17.74
C GLU A 103 1.49 -6.06 -17.98
N ARG A 104 0.48 -5.93 -18.82
CA ARG A 104 -0.18 -4.65 -19.09
C ARG A 104 -1.48 -4.48 -18.31
N VAL A 105 -2.38 -5.43 -18.46
CA VAL A 105 -3.65 -5.53 -17.73
C VAL A 105 -3.88 -6.96 -17.28
N PRO A 106 -4.60 -7.20 -16.16
CA PRO A 106 -4.97 -8.55 -15.75
C PRO A 106 -5.77 -9.25 -16.84
N THR A 107 -5.20 -10.28 -17.44
CA THR A 107 -5.73 -10.98 -18.61
C THR A 107 -5.81 -12.48 -18.35
N HIS A 108 -7.00 -13.05 -18.48
CA HIS A 108 -7.21 -14.50 -18.45
C HIS A 108 -7.50 -15.02 -19.86
N THR A 109 -6.88 -16.12 -20.24
CA THR A 109 -7.23 -16.88 -21.44
C THR A 109 -7.85 -18.21 -21.03
N PHE A 110 -9.13 -18.36 -21.34
CA PHE A 110 -9.90 -19.60 -21.09
C PHE A 110 -9.99 -20.45 -22.36
N ARG A 111 -9.93 -21.78 -22.18
CA ARG A 111 -10.27 -22.73 -23.22
C ARG A 111 -11.34 -23.69 -22.68
N VAL A 112 -12.53 -23.62 -23.26
CA VAL A 112 -13.72 -24.32 -22.75
C VAL A 112 -14.70 -24.60 -23.89
N GLY A 113 -15.31 -25.79 -23.93
CA GLY A 113 -16.35 -26.12 -24.92
C GLY A 113 -15.93 -25.95 -26.38
N GLY A 114 -14.63 -26.06 -26.70
CA GLY A 114 -14.10 -25.84 -28.04
C GLY A 114 -13.88 -24.38 -28.42
N VAL A 115 -14.08 -23.45 -27.50
CA VAL A 115 -13.84 -22.01 -27.72
C VAL A 115 -12.64 -21.51 -26.92
N ILE A 116 -12.04 -20.40 -27.36
CA ILE A 116 -11.00 -19.64 -26.64
C ILE A 116 -11.56 -18.25 -26.36
N LEU A 117 -11.76 -17.95 -25.06
CA LEU A 117 -12.23 -16.68 -24.57
C LEU A 117 -11.10 -15.94 -23.83
N LYS A 118 -10.87 -14.69 -24.16
CA LYS A 118 -9.95 -13.79 -23.45
C LYS A 118 -10.75 -12.79 -22.61
N ARG A 119 -10.38 -12.61 -21.35
CA ARG A 119 -10.99 -11.64 -20.42
C ARG A 119 -9.92 -10.69 -19.87
N GLU A 120 -10.10 -9.40 -20.07
CA GLU A 120 -9.18 -8.35 -19.65
C GLU A 120 -9.91 -7.36 -18.74
N LYS A 121 -9.29 -6.97 -17.61
CA LYS A 121 -9.88 -6.06 -16.63
C LYS A 121 -9.07 -4.78 -16.53
N ILE A 122 -9.75 -3.62 -16.56
CA ILE A 122 -9.11 -2.31 -16.41
C ILE A 122 -9.97 -1.40 -15.55
N PHE A 123 -9.34 -0.69 -14.60
CA PHE A 123 -9.99 0.35 -13.82
C PHE A 123 -9.78 1.69 -14.54
N ILE A 124 -10.82 2.51 -14.65
CA ILE A 124 -10.72 3.85 -15.25
C ILE A 124 -10.12 4.80 -14.22
N THR A 125 -9.07 5.51 -14.60
CA THR A 125 -8.38 6.47 -13.73
C THR A 125 -9.32 7.61 -13.34
N ASN A 126 -9.38 7.94 -12.04
CA ASN A 126 -10.22 8.98 -11.42
C ASN A 126 -11.74 8.79 -11.63
N GLU A 127 -12.20 7.59 -11.98
CA GLU A 127 -13.60 7.24 -12.05
C GLU A 127 -13.87 5.93 -11.29
N ASN A 128 -14.96 5.86 -10.51
CA ASN A 128 -15.37 4.64 -9.83
C ASN A 128 -16.04 3.67 -10.83
N ARG A 129 -15.24 3.20 -11.79
CA ARG A 129 -15.68 2.33 -12.91
C ARG A 129 -14.62 1.32 -13.28
N ILE A 130 -15.03 0.06 -13.33
CA ILE A 130 -14.22 -1.02 -13.93
C ILE A 130 -14.81 -1.43 -15.28
N LEU A 131 -13.94 -1.64 -16.25
CA LEU A 131 -14.30 -2.21 -17.55
C LEU A 131 -13.69 -3.60 -17.68
N ILE A 132 -14.50 -4.54 -18.18
CA ILE A 132 -14.05 -5.91 -18.45
C ILE A 132 -14.31 -6.19 -19.93
N ARG A 133 -13.22 -6.39 -20.68
CA ARG A 133 -13.28 -6.73 -22.10
C ARG A 133 -13.21 -8.23 -22.27
N TYR A 134 -14.16 -8.77 -23.04
CA TYR A 134 -14.21 -10.17 -23.46
C TYR A 134 -14.00 -10.24 -24.96
N THR A 135 -13.06 -11.06 -25.41
CA THR A 135 -12.81 -11.32 -26.82
C THR A 135 -12.95 -12.81 -27.10
N LEU A 136 -13.84 -13.18 -27.98
CA LEU A 136 -14.00 -14.56 -28.45
C LEU A 136 -12.96 -14.83 -29.53
N VAL A 137 -11.76 -15.26 -29.09
CA VAL A 137 -10.59 -15.43 -29.95
C VAL A 137 -10.78 -16.53 -30.97
N ASP A 138 -11.39 -17.66 -30.54
CA ASP A 138 -11.71 -18.80 -31.41
C ASP A 138 -13.01 -19.46 -31.00
N ALA A 139 -13.84 -19.80 -32.00
CA ALA A 139 -15.08 -20.52 -31.85
C ALA A 139 -15.51 -21.12 -33.18
N HIS A 140 -16.11 -22.30 -33.13
CA HIS A 140 -16.61 -23.00 -34.32
C HIS A 140 -18.08 -22.68 -34.65
N SER A 141 -18.79 -22.08 -33.70
CA SER A 141 -20.21 -21.72 -33.83
C SER A 141 -20.55 -20.51 -32.96
N LYS A 142 -21.76 -20.01 -33.05
CA LYS A 142 -22.32 -18.98 -32.18
C LYS A 142 -22.16 -19.40 -30.71
N THR A 143 -21.69 -18.49 -29.89
CA THR A 143 -21.46 -18.67 -28.45
C THR A 143 -22.28 -17.64 -27.69
N THR A 144 -22.98 -18.03 -26.63
CA THR A 144 -23.64 -17.10 -25.74
C THR A 144 -22.80 -16.93 -24.48
N LEU A 145 -22.56 -15.68 -24.08
CA LEU A 145 -21.86 -15.34 -22.85
C LEU A 145 -22.87 -14.77 -21.85
N GLN A 146 -22.95 -15.37 -20.68
CA GLN A 146 -23.75 -14.85 -19.56
C GLN A 146 -22.83 -14.19 -18.53
N PHE A 147 -23.33 -13.12 -17.89
CA PHE A 147 -22.67 -12.40 -16.79
C PHE A 147 -23.59 -12.39 -15.58
N ARG A 148 -23.15 -12.95 -14.47
CA ARG A 148 -23.89 -13.01 -13.21
C ARG A 148 -23.16 -12.19 -12.14
N PRO A 149 -23.67 -10.99 -11.79
CA PRO A 149 -23.04 -10.13 -10.80
C PRO A 149 -23.39 -10.56 -9.37
N PHE A 150 -22.38 -10.64 -8.50
CA PHE A 150 -22.51 -10.91 -7.07
C PHE A 150 -22.36 -9.60 -6.31
N LEU A 151 -23.45 -9.12 -5.73
CA LEU A 151 -23.55 -7.82 -5.05
C LEU A 151 -23.39 -7.99 -3.55
N ALA A 152 -22.72 -7.02 -2.91
CA ALA A 152 -22.51 -7.00 -1.47
C ALA A 152 -23.07 -5.73 -0.81
N PHE A 153 -22.76 -4.53 -1.33
CA PHE A 153 -23.16 -3.24 -0.76
C PHE A 153 -22.92 -3.17 0.73
N ARG A 154 -21.66 -3.34 1.14
CA ARG A 154 -21.24 -3.37 2.55
C ARG A 154 -19.88 -2.75 2.75
N ASN A 155 -19.61 -2.30 3.97
CA ASN A 155 -18.26 -1.96 4.40
C ASN A 155 -17.29 -3.12 4.12
N ALA A 156 -16.10 -2.84 3.60
CA ALA A 156 -15.11 -3.86 3.26
C ALA A 156 -14.61 -4.67 4.47
N ASN A 157 -14.81 -4.17 5.69
CA ASN A 157 -14.43 -4.85 6.93
C ASN A 157 -15.55 -5.72 7.51
N ASP A 158 -16.78 -5.62 6.97
CA ASP A 158 -17.94 -6.40 7.39
C ASP A 158 -18.23 -7.56 6.43
N LEU A 159 -19.28 -8.31 6.73
CA LEU A 159 -19.78 -9.42 5.94
C LEU A 159 -21.29 -9.27 5.77
N CYS A 160 -21.79 -9.60 4.57
CA CYS A 160 -23.21 -9.57 4.27
C CYS A 160 -23.86 -10.91 4.63
N VAL A 161 -25.10 -10.84 5.10
CA VAL A 161 -25.98 -12.01 5.32
C VAL A 161 -27.32 -11.72 4.66
N GLU A 162 -27.98 -12.74 4.12
CA GLU A 162 -29.33 -12.61 3.55
C GLU A 162 -30.27 -11.90 4.53
N ASN A 163 -30.97 -10.88 4.07
CA ASN A 163 -31.89 -10.12 4.89
C ASN A 163 -33.08 -9.59 4.07
N GLN A 164 -34.10 -9.09 4.76
CA GLN A 164 -35.33 -8.57 4.16
C GLN A 164 -35.26 -7.08 3.82
N VAL A 165 -34.22 -6.37 4.27
CA VAL A 165 -34.05 -4.92 4.06
C VAL A 165 -33.42 -4.63 2.70
N ALA A 166 -32.65 -5.58 2.17
CA ALA A 166 -32.02 -5.44 0.87
C ALA A 166 -33.06 -5.27 -0.24
N SER A 167 -33.00 -4.14 -0.94
CA SER A 167 -33.83 -3.91 -2.12
C SER A 167 -33.48 -4.90 -3.21
N ARG A 168 -34.50 -5.43 -3.85
CA ARG A 168 -34.39 -6.31 -5.03
C ARG A 168 -34.71 -5.58 -6.32
N ASP A 169 -35.00 -4.28 -6.24
CA ASP A 169 -35.42 -3.48 -7.37
C ASP A 169 -34.24 -3.17 -8.29
N TYR A 170 -34.53 -3.04 -9.56
CA TYR A 170 -33.60 -2.54 -10.55
C TYR A 170 -34.32 -1.59 -11.53
N LYS A 171 -33.54 -0.73 -12.16
CA LYS A 171 -34.02 0.15 -13.24
C LYS A 171 -33.34 -0.26 -14.54
N GLU A 172 -34.08 -0.31 -15.62
CA GLU A 172 -33.49 -0.45 -16.96
C GLU A 172 -32.79 0.85 -17.35
N VAL A 173 -31.55 0.71 -17.85
CA VAL A 173 -30.76 1.80 -18.40
C VAL A 173 -30.25 1.41 -19.79
N SER A 174 -29.56 2.31 -20.48
CA SER A 174 -29.02 2.03 -21.82
C SER A 174 -28.11 0.79 -21.79
N ASN A 175 -28.56 -0.28 -22.47
CA ASN A 175 -27.85 -1.57 -22.56
C ASN A 175 -27.41 -2.14 -21.18
N GLY A 176 -28.30 -2.07 -20.19
CA GLY A 176 -27.98 -2.57 -18.87
C GLY A 176 -29.04 -2.29 -17.82
N ILE A 177 -28.65 -2.39 -16.57
CA ILE A 177 -29.46 -2.05 -15.40
C ILE A 177 -28.70 -1.19 -14.42
N SER A 178 -29.43 -0.47 -13.56
CA SER A 178 -28.90 0.07 -12.31
C SER A 178 -29.66 -0.52 -11.12
N THR A 179 -28.98 -0.67 -9.98
CA THR A 179 -29.53 -1.20 -8.73
C THR A 179 -28.80 -0.61 -7.52
N CYS A 180 -29.52 -0.54 -6.40
CA CYS A 180 -28.96 -0.16 -5.11
C CYS A 180 -29.63 -1.02 -4.03
N MET A 181 -28.83 -1.77 -3.24
CA MET A 181 -29.38 -2.69 -2.25
C MET A 181 -29.84 -1.99 -0.96
N TYR A 182 -29.18 -0.90 -0.57
CA TYR A 182 -29.48 -0.20 0.70
C TYR A 182 -29.41 1.31 0.51
N GLU A 183 -30.26 2.01 1.25
CA GLU A 183 -30.28 3.48 1.30
C GLU A 183 -28.91 4.05 1.75
N GLY A 184 -28.51 5.18 1.18
CA GLY A 184 -27.21 5.82 1.44
C GLY A 184 -26.08 5.38 0.53
N TYR A 185 -26.25 4.25 -0.18
CA TYR A 185 -25.27 3.84 -1.21
C TYR A 185 -25.55 4.51 -2.56
N PRO A 186 -24.52 4.70 -3.39
CA PRO A 186 -24.72 5.09 -4.79
C PRO A 186 -25.37 3.95 -5.58
N GLU A 187 -26.11 4.30 -6.65
CA GLU A 187 -26.57 3.29 -7.61
C GLU A 187 -25.39 2.64 -8.33
N LEU A 188 -25.43 1.33 -8.49
CA LEU A 188 -24.49 0.55 -9.30
C LEU A 188 -25.08 0.36 -10.69
N PHE A 189 -24.42 0.95 -11.69
CA PHE A 189 -24.76 0.81 -13.11
C PHE A 189 -23.95 -0.33 -13.70
N MET A 190 -24.61 -1.30 -14.29
CA MET A 190 -24.01 -2.43 -15.01
C MET A 190 -24.50 -2.40 -16.44
N GLN A 191 -23.60 -2.09 -17.37
CA GLN A 191 -23.93 -1.84 -18.78
C GLN A 191 -22.96 -2.57 -19.72
N VAL A 192 -23.39 -2.86 -20.93
CA VAL A 192 -22.61 -3.58 -21.95
C VAL A 192 -22.59 -2.76 -23.25
N ASN A 193 -21.49 -2.77 -23.99
CA ASN A 193 -21.40 -2.06 -25.29
C ASN A 193 -22.21 -2.73 -26.44
N HIS A 194 -22.79 -3.90 -26.18
CA HIS A 194 -23.74 -4.58 -27.06
C HIS A 194 -25.12 -4.57 -26.40
N LYS A 195 -26.17 -4.88 -27.17
CA LYS A 195 -27.52 -4.98 -26.62
C LYS A 195 -27.69 -6.32 -25.85
N PRO A 196 -27.57 -6.33 -24.51
CA PRO A 196 -27.76 -7.53 -23.74
C PRO A 196 -29.24 -7.82 -23.53
N LYS A 197 -29.57 -9.08 -23.25
CA LYS A 197 -30.82 -9.45 -22.60
C LYS A 197 -30.55 -9.59 -21.10
N PHE A 198 -31.24 -8.82 -20.26
CA PHE A 198 -31.22 -9.02 -18.81
C PHE A 198 -32.34 -9.98 -18.43
N VAL A 199 -32.01 -10.99 -17.65
CA VAL A 199 -32.97 -11.97 -17.09
C VAL A 199 -32.98 -11.77 -15.58
N PHE A 200 -34.09 -11.27 -15.06
CA PHE A 200 -34.31 -11.13 -13.63
C PHE A 200 -34.52 -12.49 -12.98
N ASP A 201 -33.55 -12.92 -12.16
CA ASP A 201 -33.50 -14.22 -11.50
C ASP A 201 -32.83 -14.06 -10.13
N PRO A 202 -33.55 -13.40 -9.17
CA PRO A 202 -32.94 -12.98 -7.92
C PRO A 202 -32.67 -14.13 -6.95
N HIS A 203 -31.44 -14.29 -6.51
CA HIS A 203 -31.02 -15.34 -5.57
C HIS A 203 -29.98 -14.81 -4.58
N TRP A 204 -30.01 -15.38 -3.36
CA TRP A 204 -28.91 -15.26 -2.40
C TRP A 204 -28.03 -16.51 -2.48
N TYR A 205 -26.75 -16.30 -2.77
CA TYR A 205 -25.73 -17.34 -2.71
C TYR A 205 -25.13 -17.34 -1.31
N LYS A 206 -25.41 -18.42 -0.57
CA LYS A 206 -25.16 -18.51 0.89
C LYS A 206 -23.87 -19.24 1.21
N GLY A 207 -23.25 -18.84 2.32
CA GLY A 207 -22.13 -19.56 2.90
C GLY A 207 -20.85 -19.49 2.08
N ILE A 208 -20.61 -18.38 1.39
CA ILE A 208 -19.32 -18.12 0.72
C ILE A 208 -18.27 -17.87 1.78
N GLU A 209 -17.14 -18.57 1.71
CA GLU A 209 -16.04 -18.51 2.69
C GLU A 209 -14.81 -17.83 2.15
N TYR A 210 -14.14 -17.03 3.00
CA TYR A 210 -12.88 -16.34 2.74
C TYR A 210 -11.76 -17.02 3.51
N ILE A 211 -10.96 -17.86 2.84
CA ILE A 211 -9.96 -18.72 3.46
C ILE A 211 -8.89 -17.95 4.24
N LYS A 212 -8.42 -16.80 3.73
CA LYS A 212 -7.41 -15.99 4.44
C LYS A 212 -7.96 -15.33 5.70
N ASP A 213 -9.24 -15.00 5.74
CA ASP A 213 -9.89 -14.48 6.95
C ASP A 213 -10.12 -15.60 7.96
N GLN A 214 -10.46 -16.80 7.52
CA GLN A 214 -10.52 -18.00 8.36
C GLN A 214 -9.17 -18.29 9.01
N GLU A 215 -8.07 -18.29 8.23
CA GLU A 215 -6.70 -18.48 8.73
C GLU A 215 -6.28 -17.39 9.75
N ARG A 216 -6.85 -16.19 9.63
CA ARG A 216 -6.62 -15.06 10.52
C ARG A 216 -7.51 -15.07 11.78
N GLY A 217 -8.37 -16.07 11.95
CA GLY A 217 -9.27 -16.20 13.10
C GLY A 217 -10.30 -15.08 13.22
N ILE A 218 -10.76 -14.54 12.10
CA ILE A 218 -11.80 -13.50 12.04
C ILE A 218 -13.03 -14.02 11.29
N PRO A 219 -14.22 -13.39 11.41
CA PRO A 219 -15.41 -13.77 10.64
C PRO A 219 -15.12 -13.82 9.14
N TYR A 220 -15.54 -14.90 8.47
CA TYR A 220 -15.12 -15.23 7.12
C TYR A 220 -16.21 -15.78 6.20
N THR A 221 -17.45 -15.89 6.66
CA THR A 221 -18.56 -16.44 5.90
C THR A 221 -19.56 -15.37 5.51
N GLU A 222 -19.95 -15.32 4.25
CA GLU A 222 -20.81 -14.28 3.67
C GLU A 222 -21.89 -14.86 2.77
N ASP A 223 -23.03 -14.17 2.68
CA ASP A 223 -24.06 -14.38 1.66
C ASP A 223 -24.01 -13.21 0.67
N LEU A 224 -24.08 -13.49 -0.64
CA LEU A 224 -24.05 -12.47 -1.69
C LEU A 224 -25.36 -12.53 -2.52
N TYR A 225 -25.89 -11.34 -2.83
CA TYR A 225 -27.09 -11.20 -3.63
C TYR A 225 -26.77 -11.12 -5.12
N VAL A 226 -27.54 -11.86 -5.93
CA VAL A 226 -27.48 -11.85 -7.39
C VAL A 226 -28.86 -11.47 -7.92
N PRO A 227 -29.03 -10.33 -8.63
CA PRO A 227 -30.33 -9.90 -9.16
C PRO A 227 -30.79 -10.69 -10.38
N GLY A 228 -29.89 -11.39 -11.04
CA GLY A 228 -30.09 -12.11 -12.28
C GLY A 228 -28.83 -12.15 -13.13
N TYR A 229 -28.99 -12.23 -14.44
CA TYR A 229 -27.84 -12.30 -15.35
C TYR A 229 -28.11 -11.62 -16.68
N PHE A 230 -27.02 -11.16 -17.32
CA PHE A 230 -27.05 -10.66 -18.69
C PHE A 230 -26.67 -11.77 -19.67
N GLU A 231 -27.30 -11.80 -20.83
CA GLU A 231 -26.94 -12.67 -21.95
C GLU A 231 -26.55 -11.86 -23.18
N VAL A 232 -25.43 -12.22 -23.78
CA VAL A 232 -24.96 -11.62 -25.04
C VAL A 232 -24.44 -12.71 -25.95
N ASP A 233 -24.89 -12.68 -27.22
CA ASP A 233 -24.41 -13.59 -28.25
C ASP A 233 -23.14 -13.06 -28.90
N MET A 234 -22.17 -13.94 -29.14
CA MET A 234 -20.88 -13.64 -29.73
C MET A 234 -20.56 -14.60 -30.88
N LYS A 235 -19.82 -14.10 -31.86
CA LYS A 235 -19.14 -14.86 -32.91
C LYS A 235 -17.64 -14.74 -32.75
N LYS A 236 -16.88 -15.63 -33.38
CA LYS A 236 -15.42 -15.53 -33.45
C LYS A 236 -14.99 -14.14 -33.90
N GLY A 237 -14.06 -13.51 -33.15
CA GLY A 237 -13.55 -12.18 -33.39
C GLY A 237 -14.33 -11.07 -32.69
N ASP A 238 -15.53 -11.33 -32.19
CA ASP A 238 -16.32 -10.32 -31.47
C ASP A 238 -15.67 -9.94 -30.13
N THR A 239 -15.84 -8.66 -29.78
CA THR A 239 -15.39 -8.09 -28.51
C THR A 239 -16.54 -7.42 -27.78
N ILE A 240 -16.77 -7.79 -26.52
CA ILE A 240 -17.76 -7.21 -25.62
C ILE A 240 -17.05 -6.50 -24.48
N ILE A 241 -17.56 -5.33 -24.04
CA ILE A 241 -17.11 -4.64 -22.84
C ILE A 241 -18.26 -4.53 -21.88
N PHE A 242 -18.08 -5.15 -20.69
CA PHE A 242 -18.93 -5.00 -19.53
C PHE A 242 -18.39 -3.86 -18.67
N SER A 243 -19.26 -2.95 -18.27
CA SER A 243 -18.95 -1.79 -17.41
C SER A 243 -19.70 -1.94 -16.09
N ALA A 244 -19.03 -1.80 -14.96
CA ALA A 244 -19.64 -1.60 -13.64
C ALA A 244 -19.11 -0.29 -13.04
N GLY A 245 -20.01 0.62 -12.65
CA GLY A 245 -19.64 1.93 -12.10
C GLY A 245 -20.80 2.60 -11.38
N VAL A 246 -20.54 3.73 -10.73
CA VAL A 246 -21.55 4.48 -9.93
C VAL A 246 -22.26 5.59 -10.69
N SER A 247 -22.11 5.60 -12.00
CA SER A 247 -22.80 6.53 -12.90
C SER A 247 -23.18 5.83 -14.19
N GLU A 248 -24.23 6.27 -14.86
CA GLU A 248 -24.58 5.80 -16.20
C GLU A 248 -23.54 6.25 -17.22
N VAL A 249 -23.20 5.39 -18.17
CA VAL A 249 -22.26 5.68 -19.26
C VAL A 249 -22.93 5.50 -20.61
N ASN A 250 -22.52 6.32 -21.60
CA ASN A 250 -22.86 6.07 -22.98
C ASN A 250 -22.12 4.82 -23.47
N THR A 251 -22.83 3.71 -23.62
CA THR A 251 -22.27 2.39 -23.96
C THR A 251 -21.51 2.35 -25.29
N ARG A 252 -21.77 3.29 -26.21
CA ARG A 252 -21.00 3.43 -27.46
C ARG A 252 -19.57 3.91 -27.21
N MET A 253 -19.32 4.56 -26.07
CA MET A 253 -18.00 5.09 -25.69
C MET A 253 -17.12 4.07 -25.00
N LEU A 254 -17.65 2.93 -24.52
CA LEU A 254 -16.92 1.97 -23.71
C LEU A 254 -15.66 1.44 -24.40
N SER A 255 -15.71 1.18 -25.72
CA SER A 255 -14.52 0.75 -26.46
C SER A 255 -13.44 1.83 -26.49
N LYS A 256 -13.84 3.08 -26.72
CA LYS A 256 -12.91 4.21 -26.70
C LYS A 256 -12.33 4.44 -25.30
N MET A 257 -13.16 4.41 -24.25
CA MET A 257 -12.70 4.53 -22.86
C MET A 257 -11.67 3.47 -22.53
N TYR A 258 -11.92 2.22 -22.93
CA TYR A 258 -10.99 1.12 -22.72
C TYR A 258 -9.65 1.35 -23.44
N GLU A 259 -9.69 1.72 -24.72
CA GLU A 259 -8.48 1.93 -25.53
C GLU A 259 -7.69 3.17 -25.06
N ASP A 260 -8.35 4.21 -24.62
CA ASP A 260 -7.69 5.41 -24.09
C ASP A 260 -7.02 5.09 -22.75
N GLU A 261 -7.68 4.37 -21.87
CA GLU A 261 -7.11 3.96 -20.58
C GLU A 261 -5.91 3.01 -20.75
N ILE A 262 -5.96 2.05 -21.67
CA ILE A 262 -4.85 1.09 -21.87
C ILE A 262 -3.59 1.77 -22.42
N LYS A 263 -3.72 2.86 -23.18
CA LYS A 263 -2.58 3.64 -23.70
C LYS A 263 -1.77 4.29 -22.58
N THR A 264 -2.40 4.61 -21.45
CA THR A 264 -1.73 5.23 -20.29
C THR A 264 -0.94 4.22 -19.45
N ARG A 265 -1.14 2.92 -19.67
CA ARG A 265 -0.57 1.86 -18.84
C ARG A 265 0.86 1.51 -19.24
N THR A 266 1.80 1.66 -18.32
CA THR A 266 3.17 1.16 -18.47
C THR A 266 3.18 -0.37 -18.32
N PRO A 267 3.71 -1.14 -19.30
CA PRO A 267 3.85 -2.59 -19.14
C PRO A 267 4.80 -2.96 -18.01
N ARG A 268 4.45 -4.00 -17.23
CA ARG A 268 5.25 -4.53 -16.12
C ARG A 268 6.31 -5.52 -16.61
N THR A 269 7.21 -5.05 -17.48
CA THR A 269 8.23 -5.87 -18.15
C THR A 269 9.54 -5.97 -17.37
N SER A 270 9.65 -5.27 -16.25
CA SER A 270 10.82 -5.27 -15.38
C SER A 270 10.41 -5.03 -13.93
N PHE A 271 11.29 -5.35 -13.00
CA PHE A 271 11.14 -5.06 -11.58
C PHE A 271 10.82 -3.58 -11.33
N TYR A 272 11.61 -2.69 -11.92
CA TYR A 272 11.37 -1.24 -11.81
C TYR A 272 9.97 -0.84 -12.34
N ASN A 273 9.55 -1.36 -13.49
CA ASN A 273 8.24 -1.04 -14.05
C ASN A 273 7.09 -1.61 -13.20
N CYS A 274 7.26 -2.75 -12.54
CA CYS A 274 6.30 -3.26 -11.56
C CYS A 274 6.12 -2.28 -10.42
N LEU A 275 7.21 -1.88 -9.77
CA LEU A 275 7.17 -0.96 -8.65
C LEU A 275 6.68 0.44 -9.04
N LYS A 276 7.06 0.94 -10.24
CA LYS A 276 6.55 2.19 -10.80
C LYS A 276 5.02 2.19 -10.94
N ASN A 277 4.45 1.10 -11.45
CA ASN A 277 3.00 0.94 -11.52
C ASN A 277 2.37 0.81 -10.13
N SER A 278 3.03 0.07 -9.22
CA SER A 278 2.56 -0.10 -7.86
C SER A 278 2.52 1.24 -7.10
N ALA A 279 3.54 2.09 -7.25
CA ALA A 279 3.59 3.41 -6.64
C ALA A 279 2.37 4.28 -7.01
N LYS A 280 1.99 4.28 -8.29
CA LYS A 280 0.82 5.05 -8.77
C LYS A 280 -0.51 4.56 -8.18
N GLN A 281 -0.59 3.32 -7.72
CA GLN A 281 -1.81 2.78 -7.13
C GLN A 281 -2.15 3.40 -5.77
N PHE A 282 -1.17 4.00 -5.09
CA PHE A 282 -1.39 4.64 -3.79
C PHE A 282 -1.86 6.09 -3.89
N TYR A 283 -1.80 6.70 -5.08
CA TYR A 283 -2.26 8.08 -5.24
C TYR A 283 -3.77 8.15 -5.05
N VAL A 284 -4.22 9.18 -4.32
CA VAL A 284 -5.63 9.47 -4.09
C VAL A 284 -5.86 10.94 -4.35
N THR A 285 -6.65 11.24 -5.36
CA THR A 285 -7.11 12.58 -5.67
C THR A 285 -8.62 12.66 -5.41
N ASN A 286 -9.03 13.62 -4.60
CA ASN A 286 -10.43 13.91 -4.31
C ASN A 286 -10.68 15.44 -4.33
N ALA A 287 -11.86 15.87 -3.92
CA ALA A 287 -12.22 17.27 -3.89
C ALA A 287 -11.40 18.11 -2.88
N ASP A 288 -10.84 17.47 -1.84
CA ASP A 288 -10.12 18.12 -0.75
C ASP A 288 -8.60 18.18 -1.01
N GLY A 289 -8.07 17.45 -1.99
CA GLY A 289 -6.65 17.52 -2.33
C GLY A 289 -6.06 16.25 -2.93
N HIS A 290 -4.73 16.18 -2.83
CA HIS A 290 -3.92 15.08 -3.32
C HIS A 290 -3.22 14.40 -2.14
N TYR A 291 -3.30 13.07 -2.09
CA TYR A 291 -2.81 12.27 -0.97
C TYR A 291 -2.14 11.00 -1.45
N MET A 292 -1.45 10.33 -0.54
CA MET A 292 -0.93 8.97 -0.75
C MET A 292 -1.47 8.02 0.31
N LEU A 293 -2.20 6.99 -0.11
CA LEU A 293 -2.73 5.97 0.78
C LEU A 293 -1.59 5.09 1.30
N ALA A 294 -1.60 4.77 2.60
CA ALA A 294 -0.54 3.97 3.22
C ALA A 294 -0.46 2.54 2.65
N GLY A 295 -1.59 1.93 2.31
CA GLY A 295 -1.62 0.57 1.75
C GLY A 295 -3.01 0.00 1.55
N TYR A 296 -3.12 -0.96 0.66
CA TYR A 296 -4.36 -1.65 0.33
C TYR A 296 -4.38 -3.07 0.91
N PRO A 297 -5.58 -3.59 1.33
CA PRO A 297 -6.89 -2.97 1.12
C PRO A 297 -7.49 -2.21 2.32
N TRP A 298 -6.81 -2.09 3.46
CA TRP A 298 -7.45 -1.58 4.69
C TRP A 298 -6.79 -0.35 5.34
N PHE A 299 -5.61 0.06 4.87
CA PHE A 299 -5.01 1.28 5.38
C PHE A 299 -5.72 2.52 4.85
N LYS A 300 -5.64 3.59 5.64
CA LYS A 300 -6.19 4.90 5.31
C LYS A 300 -5.07 5.89 4.91
N LEU A 301 -5.44 7.15 4.74
CA LEU A 301 -4.50 8.25 4.55
C LEU A 301 -3.80 8.53 5.89
N ARG A 302 -2.56 8.09 6.02
CA ARG A 302 -1.76 8.20 7.25
C ARG A 302 -0.54 9.05 6.96
N ALA A 303 -0.40 10.20 7.65
CA ALA A 303 0.62 11.19 7.40
C ALA A 303 2.06 10.61 7.46
N ARG A 304 2.37 9.79 8.46
CA ARG A 304 3.68 9.14 8.58
C ARG A 304 4.01 8.30 7.34
N ASP A 305 3.11 7.41 6.97
CA ASP A 305 3.32 6.51 5.82
C ASP A 305 3.41 7.27 4.51
N GLU A 306 2.61 8.34 4.37
CA GLU A 306 2.66 9.25 3.23
C GLU A 306 4.06 9.85 3.07
N PHE A 307 4.59 10.51 4.10
CA PHE A 307 5.89 11.17 3.99
C PHE A 307 7.08 10.22 3.84
N ILE A 308 7.00 9.00 4.40
CA ILE A 308 8.02 7.96 4.17
C ILE A 308 7.97 7.47 2.72
N ALA A 309 6.77 7.26 2.17
CA ALA A 309 6.58 6.72 0.82
C ALA A 309 6.79 7.75 -0.29
N LEU A 310 6.42 9.01 -0.03
CA LEU A 310 6.30 10.07 -1.02
C LEU A 310 7.55 10.27 -1.89
N PRO A 311 8.77 10.41 -1.35
CA PRO A 311 9.97 10.61 -2.17
C PRO A 311 10.23 9.44 -3.14
N GLY A 312 10.06 8.21 -2.65
CA GLY A 312 10.27 7.02 -3.46
C GLY A 312 9.19 6.82 -4.53
N CYS A 313 7.93 6.97 -4.16
CA CYS A 313 6.81 6.75 -5.06
C CYS A 313 6.68 7.83 -6.15
N THR A 314 7.17 9.04 -5.91
CA THR A 314 7.08 10.16 -6.84
C THR A 314 8.43 10.52 -7.48
N LEU A 315 9.38 11.05 -6.70
CA LEU A 315 10.66 11.56 -7.20
C LEU A 315 11.49 10.44 -7.85
N SER A 316 11.53 9.23 -7.27
CA SER A 316 12.26 8.10 -7.85
C SER A 316 11.63 7.57 -9.14
N ASN A 317 10.40 7.96 -9.43
CA ASN A 317 9.68 7.67 -10.67
C ASN A 317 9.72 8.84 -11.67
N HIS A 318 10.45 9.91 -11.38
CA HIS A 318 10.50 11.14 -12.18
C HIS A 318 9.11 11.83 -12.31
N HIS A 319 8.29 11.76 -11.26
CA HIS A 319 6.96 12.40 -11.16
C HIS A 319 6.97 13.51 -10.10
N ARG A 320 7.81 14.54 -10.30
CA ARG A 320 7.92 15.70 -9.40
C ARG A 320 6.57 16.44 -9.20
N PRO A 321 5.74 16.67 -10.22
CA PRO A 321 4.44 17.33 -10.01
C PRO A 321 3.55 16.61 -9.02
N ASP A 322 3.59 15.28 -8.96
CA ASP A 322 2.80 14.51 -8.00
C ASP A 322 3.32 14.70 -6.57
N PHE A 323 4.66 14.77 -6.39
CA PHE A 323 5.25 15.14 -5.11
C PHE A 323 4.75 16.51 -4.63
N GLU A 324 4.82 17.49 -5.52
CA GLU A 324 4.45 18.87 -5.23
C GLU A 324 2.96 18.98 -4.88
N ALA A 325 2.07 18.34 -5.63
CA ALA A 325 0.64 18.35 -5.38
C ALA A 325 0.28 17.75 -4.00
N ILE A 326 0.89 16.62 -3.64
CA ILE A 326 0.66 15.95 -2.35
C ILE A 326 1.27 16.79 -1.21
N MET A 327 2.50 17.27 -1.37
CA MET A 327 3.15 18.07 -0.33
C MET A 327 2.49 19.44 -0.13
N ASP A 328 1.93 20.04 -1.18
CA ASP A 328 1.16 21.30 -1.06
C ASP A 328 -0.13 21.08 -0.26
N THR A 329 -0.84 19.96 -0.49
CA THR A 329 -2.00 19.56 0.33
C THR A 329 -1.59 19.36 1.80
N ALA A 330 -0.49 18.67 2.04
CA ALA A 330 0.02 18.45 3.40
C ALA A 330 0.47 19.76 4.07
N LYS A 331 1.06 20.70 3.32
CA LYS A 331 1.44 22.03 3.81
C LYS A 331 0.22 22.81 4.34
N GLU A 332 -0.91 22.78 3.63
CA GLU A 332 -2.14 23.38 4.10
C GLU A 332 -2.66 22.72 5.38
N ALA A 333 -2.60 21.37 5.44
CA ALA A 333 -3.02 20.62 6.62
C ALA A 333 -2.14 20.93 7.85
N PHE A 334 -0.82 21.01 7.71
CA PHE A 334 0.11 21.40 8.78
C PHE A 334 -0.15 22.84 9.24
N THR A 335 -0.32 23.80 8.32
CA THR A 335 -0.57 25.19 8.65
C THR A 335 -1.83 25.31 9.50
N ARG A 336 -2.92 24.68 9.07
CA ARG A 336 -4.19 24.67 9.81
C ARG A 336 -4.03 24.02 11.20
N TRP A 337 -3.35 22.85 11.28
CA TRP A 337 -3.12 22.19 12.56
C TRP A 337 -2.30 23.07 13.54
N MET A 338 -1.21 23.70 13.08
CA MET A 338 -0.40 24.59 13.92
C MET A 338 -1.18 25.82 14.42
N GLU A 339 -2.13 26.32 13.63
CA GLU A 339 -2.95 27.48 13.98
C GLU A 339 -4.12 27.13 14.92
N THR A 340 -4.78 26.00 14.68
CA THR A 340 -6.04 25.64 15.37
C THR A 340 -5.85 24.59 16.47
N GLY A 341 -4.78 23.78 16.40
CA GLY A 341 -4.57 22.60 17.25
C GLY A 341 -5.43 21.40 16.85
N GLU A 342 -6.28 21.52 15.82
CA GLU A 342 -7.15 20.43 15.37
C GLU A 342 -6.46 19.60 14.29
N PRO A 343 -6.33 18.26 14.48
CA PRO A 343 -5.78 17.37 13.45
C PRO A 343 -6.61 17.40 12.17
N ASP A 344 -5.96 17.16 11.03
CA ASP A 344 -6.63 17.09 9.75
C ASP A 344 -7.57 15.89 9.68
N LYS A 345 -8.77 16.08 9.13
CA LYS A 345 -9.80 15.03 9.05
C LYS A 345 -9.44 13.89 8.06
N HIS A 346 -8.65 14.20 7.03
CA HIS A 346 -8.26 13.23 6.00
C HIS A 346 -6.89 12.63 6.27
N LEU A 347 -5.89 13.46 6.57
CA LEU A 347 -4.51 13.04 6.80
C LEU A 347 -4.30 12.66 8.26
N GLN A 348 -4.58 11.41 8.60
CA GLN A 348 -4.55 10.90 9.97
C GLN A 348 -3.16 10.96 10.59
N GLY A 349 -3.10 11.36 11.87
CA GLY A 349 -1.88 11.35 12.67
C GLY A 349 -0.89 12.46 12.31
N ILE A 350 -1.36 13.56 11.74
CA ILE A 350 -0.50 14.73 11.44
C ILE A 350 0.14 15.32 12.71
N ASP A 351 -0.51 15.14 13.86
CA ASP A 351 -0.10 15.57 15.20
C ASP A 351 0.83 14.57 15.93
N LEU A 352 1.17 13.44 15.30
CA LEU A 352 2.14 12.50 15.86
C LEU A 352 3.56 13.09 15.87
N PRO A 353 4.39 12.78 16.88
CA PRO A 353 5.64 13.48 17.14
C PRO A 353 6.69 13.37 16.02
N ASP A 354 6.71 12.27 15.28
CA ASP A 354 7.68 12.05 14.20
C ASP A 354 7.21 12.57 12.82
N VAL A 355 5.93 12.90 12.67
CA VAL A 355 5.35 13.29 11.39
C VAL A 355 5.92 14.60 10.83
N PRO A 356 6.09 15.69 11.62
CA PRO A 356 6.80 16.87 11.15
C PRO A 356 8.24 16.59 10.70
N LEU A 357 8.91 15.65 11.37
CA LEU A 357 10.28 15.25 11.05
C LEU A 357 10.36 14.44 9.75
N TRP A 358 9.41 13.57 9.51
CA TRP A 358 9.28 12.85 8.24
C TRP A 358 8.93 13.79 7.08
N ALA A 359 8.09 14.80 7.30
CA ALA A 359 7.79 15.83 6.30
C ALA A 359 9.06 16.61 5.93
N ALA A 360 9.84 17.05 6.93
CA ALA A 360 11.12 17.72 6.70
C ALA A 360 12.10 16.82 5.92
N TRP A 361 12.18 15.53 6.25
CA TRP A 361 12.98 14.56 5.50
C TRP A 361 12.50 14.41 4.05
N ALA A 362 11.20 14.32 3.80
CA ALA A 362 10.66 14.23 2.45
C ALA A 362 11.00 15.48 1.61
N ILE A 363 10.91 16.67 2.20
CA ILE A 363 11.32 17.95 1.57
C ILE A 363 12.83 17.96 1.29
N GLN A 364 13.65 17.41 2.20
CA GLN A 364 15.07 17.25 1.94
C GLN A 364 15.33 16.31 0.73
N ARG A 365 14.54 15.23 0.56
CA ARG A 365 14.63 14.41 -0.65
C ARG A 365 14.23 15.18 -1.91
N TYR A 366 13.26 16.08 -1.81
CA TYR A 366 12.91 16.97 -2.91
C TYR A 366 14.07 17.90 -3.31
N SER A 367 14.85 18.43 -2.33
CA SER A 367 16.05 19.23 -2.63
C SER A 367 17.15 18.45 -3.35
N HIS A 368 17.18 17.12 -3.23
CA HIS A 368 18.10 16.26 -4.00
C HIS A 368 17.63 16.00 -5.44
N ASP A 369 16.34 16.13 -5.69
CA ASP A 369 15.75 16.00 -7.04
C ASP A 369 15.76 17.34 -7.80
N THR A 370 15.76 18.43 -7.05
CA THR A 370 15.86 19.81 -7.55
C THR A 370 17.22 20.41 -7.15
N ASP A 371 17.19 21.36 -6.25
CA ASP A 371 18.31 21.95 -5.52
C ASP A 371 17.81 22.57 -4.20
N VAL A 372 18.73 22.95 -3.33
CA VAL A 372 18.43 23.56 -2.03
C VAL A 372 17.69 24.90 -2.17
N PRO A 373 18.08 25.83 -3.07
CA PRO A 373 17.32 27.07 -3.28
C PRO A 373 15.86 26.84 -3.68
N THR A 374 15.59 25.94 -4.61
CA THR A 374 14.22 25.59 -5.05
C THR A 374 13.40 25.00 -3.90
N ALA A 375 13.98 24.08 -3.12
CA ALA A 375 13.30 23.49 -1.96
C ALA A 375 13.03 24.55 -0.87
N ARG A 376 13.97 25.47 -0.66
CA ARG A 376 13.81 26.59 0.27
C ARG A 376 12.69 27.53 -0.15
N GLU A 377 12.66 27.94 -1.43
CA GLU A 377 11.62 28.84 -1.94
C GLU A 377 10.22 28.26 -1.72
N ARG A 378 10.04 26.97 -2.00
CA ARG A 378 8.71 26.34 -1.96
C ARG A 378 8.27 25.88 -0.57
N TYR A 379 9.19 25.28 0.19
CA TYR A 379 8.87 24.58 1.44
C TYR A 379 9.74 25.01 2.65
N GLY A 380 10.72 25.87 2.45
CA GLY A 380 11.64 26.23 3.54
C GLY A 380 10.94 26.84 4.75
N GLU A 381 9.96 27.73 4.51
CA GLU A 381 9.21 28.32 5.61
C GLU A 381 8.34 27.29 6.35
N LEU A 382 7.75 26.30 5.65
CA LEU A 382 7.03 25.22 6.32
C LEU A 382 7.96 24.43 7.26
N VAL A 383 9.15 24.02 6.78
CA VAL A 383 10.10 23.27 7.61
C VAL A 383 10.51 24.11 8.81
N ALA A 384 10.79 25.42 8.61
CA ALA A 384 11.18 26.33 9.69
C ALA A 384 10.06 26.49 10.73
N GLN A 385 8.81 26.62 10.30
CA GLN A 385 7.66 26.72 11.20
C GLN A 385 7.44 25.44 12.00
N LEU A 386 7.52 24.27 11.37
CA LEU A 386 7.39 22.97 12.04
C LEU A 386 8.46 22.77 13.13
N ILE A 387 9.72 23.10 12.81
CA ILE A 387 10.82 22.97 13.76
C ILE A 387 10.69 23.99 14.90
N ASP A 388 10.37 25.25 14.62
CA ASP A 388 10.15 26.25 15.66
C ASP A 388 8.93 25.92 16.53
N PHE A 389 7.86 25.34 15.96
CA PHE A 389 6.70 24.85 16.71
C PHE A 389 7.09 23.81 17.76
N ILE A 390 8.03 22.92 17.41
CA ILE A 390 8.59 21.93 18.35
C ILE A 390 9.50 22.64 19.39
N ILE A 391 10.40 23.53 18.96
CA ILE A 391 11.33 24.22 19.84
C ILE A 391 10.59 25.12 20.84
N ASP A 392 9.48 25.73 20.45
CA ASP A 392 8.63 26.57 21.29
C ASP A 392 7.79 25.79 22.29
N GLY A 393 7.90 24.45 22.31
CA GLY A 393 7.11 23.57 23.17
C GLY A 393 5.62 23.54 22.83
N LYS A 394 5.25 23.91 21.60
CA LYS A 394 3.85 23.92 21.14
C LYS A 394 3.37 22.57 20.64
N HIS A 395 4.30 21.68 20.24
CA HIS A 395 3.95 20.35 19.81
C HIS A 395 3.47 19.52 21.02
N PRO A 396 2.26 18.91 21.00
CA PRO A 396 1.69 18.27 22.19
C PRO A 396 2.47 17.02 22.65
N ASN A 397 3.14 16.34 21.74
CA ASN A 397 3.72 15.01 21.97
C ASN A 397 5.25 14.96 21.75
N LEU A 398 5.93 16.08 21.49
CA LEU A 398 7.37 16.14 21.27
C LEU A 398 7.97 17.36 21.97
N GLN A 399 8.98 17.14 22.78
CA GLN A 399 9.66 18.19 23.56
C GLN A 399 11.14 18.17 23.29
N VAL A 400 11.77 19.35 23.25
CA VAL A 400 13.22 19.55 23.17
C VAL A 400 13.76 19.80 24.57
N ASP A 401 14.78 19.03 24.98
CA ASP A 401 15.47 19.24 26.24
C ASP A 401 16.74 20.08 26.05
N ASP A 402 17.33 20.57 27.18
CA ASP A 402 18.52 21.46 27.16
C ASP A 402 19.75 20.85 26.48
N ASN A 403 19.82 19.51 26.43
CA ASN A 403 20.88 18.77 25.72
C ASN A 403 20.64 18.66 24.19
N GLY A 404 19.62 19.33 23.68
CA GLY A 404 19.28 19.36 22.27
C GLY A 404 18.52 18.13 21.77
N LEU A 405 18.34 17.08 22.57
CA LEU A 405 17.59 15.88 22.22
C LEU A 405 16.08 16.11 22.32
N VAL A 406 15.32 15.32 21.58
CA VAL A 406 13.86 15.33 21.62
C VAL A 406 13.31 14.09 22.31
N ARG A 407 12.27 14.28 23.14
CA ARG A 407 11.61 13.20 23.88
C ARG A 407 10.09 13.19 23.68
N THR A 408 9.50 12.03 23.85
CA THR A 408 8.06 11.78 23.79
C THR A 408 7.58 10.88 24.91
N ASP A 409 6.28 10.92 25.25
CA ASP A 409 5.66 9.99 26.17
C ASP A 409 4.84 8.93 25.42
N GLY A 410 5.44 7.77 25.24
CA GLY A 410 4.81 6.58 24.62
C GLY A 410 4.22 5.58 25.62
N THR A 411 3.91 6.00 26.84
CA THR A 411 3.38 5.09 27.88
C THR A 411 1.88 4.83 27.74
N ARG A 412 1.11 5.81 27.25
CA ARG A 412 -0.35 5.74 27.16
C ARG A 412 -0.85 5.31 25.79
N GLN A 413 -0.15 5.70 24.73
CA GLN A 413 -0.47 5.36 23.36
C GLN A 413 0.81 5.25 22.54
N PRO A 414 0.82 4.46 21.46
CA PRO A 414 1.99 4.38 20.58
C PRO A 414 2.27 5.74 19.90
N MET A 415 3.51 6.21 19.96
CA MET A 415 3.94 7.49 19.40
C MET A 415 4.79 7.34 18.13
N SER A 416 5.27 6.13 17.83
CA SER A 416 6.14 5.87 16.68
C SER A 416 5.48 4.93 15.66
N TRP A 417 6.21 4.59 14.60
CA TRP A 417 5.77 3.61 13.61
C TRP A 417 5.57 2.20 14.18
N MET A 418 6.14 1.91 15.36
CA MET A 418 5.89 0.68 16.12
C MET A 418 4.62 0.85 16.97
N ASP A 419 3.47 0.83 16.33
CA ASP A 419 2.18 1.27 16.85
C ASP A 419 1.25 0.13 17.32
N SER A 420 1.78 -1.06 17.58
CA SER A 420 1.01 -2.15 18.18
C SER A 420 0.41 -1.77 19.53
N ALA A 421 -0.88 -1.99 19.68
CA ALA A 421 -1.61 -1.64 20.90
C ALA A 421 -2.50 -2.78 21.41
N ARG A 422 -2.80 -2.74 22.69
CA ARG A 422 -3.84 -3.56 23.32
C ARG A 422 -5.23 -3.02 22.94
N PRO A 423 -6.30 -3.78 23.20
CA PRO A 423 -7.67 -3.32 22.94
C PRO A 423 -8.05 -2.01 23.67
N ASP A 424 -7.39 -1.68 24.77
CA ASP A 424 -7.57 -0.44 25.51
C ASP A 424 -6.76 0.74 24.97
N GLY A 425 -6.03 0.55 23.85
CA GLY A 425 -5.20 1.55 23.21
C GLY A 425 -3.79 1.67 23.79
N THR A 426 -3.45 0.96 24.88
CA THR A 426 -2.10 1.02 25.46
C THR A 426 -1.08 0.27 24.59
N PRO A 427 0.16 0.80 24.44
CA PRO A 427 1.14 0.18 23.57
C PRO A 427 1.57 -1.20 24.05
N LEU A 428 1.74 -2.15 23.14
CA LEU A 428 2.37 -3.45 23.42
C LEU A 428 3.88 -3.31 23.58
N ILE A 429 4.47 -2.33 22.89
CA ILE A 429 5.88 -1.97 22.96
C ILE A 429 5.95 -0.51 23.39
N PRO A 430 5.90 -0.23 24.71
CA PRO A 430 5.99 1.15 25.19
C PRO A 430 7.40 1.70 24.95
N ARG A 431 7.51 2.68 24.09
CA ARG A 431 8.76 3.39 23.77
C ARG A 431 8.58 4.84 24.20
N THR A 432 9.33 5.26 25.22
CA THR A 432 9.17 6.57 25.87
C THR A 432 10.52 7.19 26.19
N GLY A 433 10.56 8.52 26.28
CA GLY A 433 11.82 9.28 26.45
C GLY A 433 12.45 9.62 25.10
N TYR A 434 13.76 9.47 24.98
CA TYR A 434 14.51 9.72 23.75
C TYR A 434 14.46 8.49 22.85
N LEU A 435 13.69 8.53 21.76
CA LEU A 435 13.65 7.49 20.73
C LEU A 435 14.75 7.76 19.70
N VAL A 436 15.48 6.71 19.31
CA VAL A 436 16.67 6.85 18.46
C VAL A 436 16.36 7.44 17.08
N GLU A 437 15.27 6.96 16.43
CA GLU A 437 14.86 7.46 15.12
C GLU A 437 14.31 8.88 15.16
N PHE A 438 13.60 9.27 16.23
CA PHE A 438 13.12 10.65 16.38
C PHE A 438 14.29 11.62 16.47
N ASN A 439 15.27 11.28 17.29
CA ASN A 439 16.47 12.07 17.44
C ASN A 439 17.31 12.13 16.16
N ALA A 440 17.39 11.03 15.42
CA ALA A 440 18.07 11.01 14.12
C ALA A 440 17.41 11.96 13.10
N LEU A 441 16.08 11.90 12.98
CA LEU A 441 15.31 12.76 12.08
C LEU A 441 15.35 14.23 12.53
N TRP A 442 15.30 14.48 13.83
CA TRP A 442 15.37 15.81 14.43
C TRP A 442 16.67 16.53 14.05
N TYR A 443 17.82 15.91 14.31
CA TYR A 443 19.10 16.49 13.95
C TYR A 443 19.23 16.70 12.44
N ASN A 444 18.80 15.72 11.65
CA ASN A 444 18.79 15.85 10.21
C ASN A 444 17.93 17.04 9.73
N ALA A 445 16.79 17.31 10.36
CA ALA A 445 15.94 18.45 10.04
C ALA A 445 16.57 19.78 10.43
N LEU A 446 17.21 19.88 11.62
CA LEU A 446 17.95 21.06 12.05
C LEU A 446 19.10 21.38 11.08
N MET A 447 19.90 20.39 10.71
CA MET A 447 21.02 20.59 9.79
C MET A 447 20.54 20.96 8.38
N PHE A 448 19.40 20.44 7.94
CA PHE A 448 18.80 20.82 6.67
C PHE A 448 18.30 22.27 6.70
N LEU A 449 17.69 22.72 7.80
CA LEU A 449 17.37 24.15 7.98
C LEU A 449 18.61 25.04 7.93
N LEU A 450 19.67 24.68 8.64
CA LEU A 450 20.93 25.42 8.62
C LEU A 450 21.51 25.48 7.20
N GLN A 451 21.43 24.38 6.43
CA GLN A 451 21.85 24.38 5.03
C GLN A 451 21.03 25.35 4.16
N MET A 452 19.72 25.48 4.41
CA MET A 452 18.84 26.37 3.65
C MET A 452 19.03 27.86 4.00
N TYR A 453 19.36 28.18 5.28
CA TYR A 453 19.22 29.53 5.80
C TYR A 453 20.50 30.13 6.41
N ALA A 454 21.66 29.41 6.42
CA ALA A 454 22.88 29.87 7.08
C ALA A 454 23.33 31.30 6.67
N ASP A 455 23.12 31.65 5.41
CA ASP A 455 23.55 32.95 4.85
C ASP A 455 22.40 33.99 4.83
N ASP A 456 21.26 33.69 5.40
CA ASP A 456 20.10 34.58 5.40
C ASP A 456 20.10 35.52 6.58
N LYS A 457 20.46 36.79 6.33
CA LYS A 457 20.51 37.82 7.37
C LYS A 457 19.17 38.10 8.03
N GLN A 458 18.06 37.89 7.34
CA GLN A 458 16.71 38.10 7.91
C GLN A 458 16.34 37.00 8.89
N MET A 459 16.92 35.82 8.73
CA MET A 459 16.70 34.64 9.56
C MET A 459 17.72 34.44 10.67
N GLN A 460 18.69 35.37 10.82
CA GLN A 460 19.86 35.18 11.68
C GLN A 460 19.52 34.75 13.11
N SER A 461 18.54 35.37 13.74
CA SER A 461 18.10 35.01 15.10
C SER A 461 17.58 33.58 15.21
N ARG A 462 16.82 33.11 14.19
CA ARG A 462 16.36 31.72 14.13
C ARG A 462 17.51 30.76 13.86
N VAL A 463 18.42 31.12 12.94
CA VAL A 463 19.60 30.33 12.60
C VAL A 463 20.52 30.15 13.83
N GLU A 464 20.79 31.19 14.62
CA GLU A 464 21.56 31.10 15.86
C GLU A 464 20.88 30.16 16.88
N ARG A 465 19.56 30.22 16.99
CA ARG A 465 18.78 29.31 17.86
C ARG A 465 18.90 27.86 17.40
N TRP A 466 18.70 27.57 16.11
CA TRP A 466 18.85 26.24 15.54
C TRP A 466 20.27 25.70 15.68
N GLN A 467 21.30 26.56 15.45
CA GLN A 467 22.68 26.18 15.61
C GLN A 467 23.00 25.77 17.05
N LYS A 468 22.57 26.56 18.03
CA LYS A 468 22.77 26.26 19.45
C LYS A 468 22.20 24.90 19.85
N ILE A 469 21.00 24.58 19.35
CA ILE A 469 20.36 23.31 19.64
C ILE A 469 21.08 22.15 18.92
N SER A 470 21.50 22.34 17.66
CA SER A 470 22.25 21.32 16.93
C SER A 470 23.61 21.02 17.52
N ASP A 471 24.31 22.04 18.08
CA ASP A 471 25.60 21.88 18.75
C ASP A 471 25.42 21.06 20.04
N ALA A 472 24.44 21.40 20.89
CA ALA A 472 24.12 20.66 22.10
C ALA A 472 23.72 19.21 21.79
N TYR A 473 22.95 19.01 20.72
CA TYR A 473 22.60 17.69 20.23
C TYR A 473 23.79 16.85 19.81
N ALA A 474 24.71 17.43 19.01
CA ALA A 474 25.87 16.73 18.50
C ALA A 474 26.80 16.21 19.63
N GLU A 475 26.91 16.97 20.73
CA GLU A 475 27.64 16.57 21.93
C GLU A 475 26.94 15.47 22.73
N SER A 476 25.58 15.42 22.68
CA SER A 476 24.75 14.57 23.55
C SER A 476 24.38 13.23 22.92
N PHE A 477 24.27 13.13 21.58
CA PHE A 477 23.69 11.97 20.91
C PHE A 477 24.49 10.68 21.14
N ALA A 478 25.80 10.69 20.86
CA ALA A 478 26.60 9.47 21.00
C ALA A 478 26.74 9.02 22.47
N PRO A 479 26.95 9.90 23.46
CA PRO A 479 26.95 9.52 24.86
C PRO A 479 25.61 8.93 25.35
N THR A 480 24.49 9.38 24.77
CA THR A 480 23.15 8.90 25.15
C THR A 480 22.82 7.54 24.53
N PHE A 481 23.12 7.36 23.24
CA PHE A 481 22.60 6.21 22.49
C PHE A 481 23.63 5.12 22.19
N LEU A 482 24.93 5.44 22.06
CA LEU A 482 25.94 4.46 21.66
C LEU A 482 26.33 3.61 22.86
N ASN A 483 26.07 2.31 22.81
CA ASN A 483 26.42 1.38 23.87
C ASN A 483 27.82 0.73 23.67
N ASP A 484 28.31 0.04 24.69
CA ASP A 484 29.62 -0.62 24.68
C ASP A 484 29.73 -1.75 23.64
N TYR A 485 28.61 -2.32 23.21
CA TYR A 485 28.54 -3.33 22.15
C TYR A 485 28.71 -2.76 20.74
N GLY A 486 28.59 -1.43 20.59
CA GLY A 486 28.80 -0.69 19.34
C GLY A 486 27.58 -0.58 18.45
N TYR A 487 26.38 -0.67 19.03
CA TYR A 487 25.13 -0.31 18.40
C TYR A 487 24.38 0.75 19.23
N LEU A 488 23.24 1.24 18.77
CA LEU A 488 22.47 2.27 19.46
C LEU A 488 21.32 1.64 20.27
N TYR A 489 21.12 2.13 21.49
CA TYR A 489 19.90 1.84 22.25
C TYR A 489 18.68 2.24 21.44
N ASP A 490 17.60 1.45 21.54
CA ASP A 490 16.35 1.74 20.81
C ASP A 490 15.67 3.00 21.37
N TYR A 491 15.64 3.13 22.69
CA TYR A 491 15.26 4.35 23.39
C TYR A 491 15.94 4.47 24.75
N VAL A 492 15.96 5.69 25.28
CA VAL A 492 16.52 6.02 26.59
C VAL A 492 15.53 6.87 27.38
N ASN A 493 15.22 6.45 28.61
CA ASN A 493 14.29 7.18 29.48
C ASN A 493 14.89 7.32 30.90
N GLY A 494 15.47 8.48 31.19
CA GLY A 494 16.22 8.71 32.41
C GLY A 494 17.43 7.77 32.50
N SER A 495 17.46 6.92 33.53
CA SER A 495 18.51 5.90 33.72
C SER A 495 18.25 4.58 32.98
N TYR A 496 17.07 4.41 32.39
CA TYR A 496 16.74 3.21 31.64
C TYR A 496 17.23 3.31 30.18
N THR A 497 17.89 2.25 29.73
CA THR A 497 18.35 2.11 28.34
C THR A 497 17.81 0.81 27.75
N ASP A 498 17.14 0.89 26.61
CA ASP A 498 16.63 -0.31 25.94
C ASP A 498 17.70 -0.95 25.05
N LEU A 499 18.13 -2.15 25.47
CA LEU A 499 19.14 -2.95 24.78
C LEU A 499 18.54 -3.82 23.64
N SER A 500 17.24 -3.77 23.43
CA SER A 500 16.61 -4.52 22.34
C SER A 500 17.24 -4.14 21.00
N VAL A 501 17.70 -5.13 20.25
CA VAL A 501 18.27 -4.91 18.93
C VAL A 501 17.14 -4.75 17.93
N ARG A 502 16.86 -3.49 17.60
CA ARG A 502 15.79 -3.07 16.67
C ARG A 502 16.35 -2.28 15.50
N PRO A 503 15.63 -2.21 14.37
CA PRO A 503 16.15 -1.59 13.15
C PRO A 503 16.15 -0.06 13.20
N ASN A 504 15.54 0.59 14.20
CA ASN A 504 15.39 2.04 14.26
C ASN A 504 16.74 2.77 14.19
N MET A 505 17.82 2.16 14.70
CA MET A 505 19.17 2.70 14.60
C MET A 505 19.67 2.89 13.16
N VAL A 506 19.08 2.19 12.17
CA VAL A 506 19.50 2.33 10.78
C VAL A 506 19.12 3.71 10.21
N ILE A 507 18.09 4.34 10.75
CA ILE A 507 17.68 5.68 10.36
C ILE A 507 18.80 6.67 10.74
N ALA A 508 19.38 6.55 11.94
CA ALA A 508 20.46 7.41 12.41
C ALA A 508 21.74 7.34 11.54
N VAL A 509 21.98 6.22 10.88
CA VAL A 509 23.13 6.07 9.97
C VAL A 509 22.78 6.31 8.50
N GLY A 510 21.50 6.28 8.15
CA GLY A 510 20.99 6.41 6.78
C GLY A 510 20.65 7.84 6.36
N VAL A 511 20.22 8.70 7.28
CA VAL A 511 19.94 10.13 7.01
C VAL A 511 21.18 10.88 6.53
N ASP A 512 20.99 12.05 5.93
CA ASP A 512 22.12 12.82 5.37
C ASP A 512 23.02 13.42 6.44
N HIS A 513 22.43 13.95 7.50
CA HIS A 513 23.14 14.57 8.59
C HIS A 513 23.05 13.71 9.85
N THR A 514 24.18 13.28 10.35
CA THR A 514 24.32 12.50 11.59
C THR A 514 25.60 12.92 12.32
N PRO A 515 25.61 13.00 13.66
CA PRO A 515 26.82 13.30 14.42
C PRO A 515 27.78 12.10 14.53
N LEU A 516 27.33 10.90 14.05
CA LEU A 516 28.15 9.69 14.10
C LEU A 516 29.27 9.72 13.07
N ASP A 517 30.49 9.42 13.49
CA ASP A 517 31.60 9.24 12.58
C ASP A 517 31.50 7.99 11.70
N ARG A 518 32.37 7.87 10.69
CA ARG A 518 32.34 6.74 9.76
C ARG A 518 32.58 5.40 10.46
N ARG A 519 33.41 5.35 11.50
CA ARG A 519 33.75 4.11 12.24
C ARG A 519 32.55 3.65 13.07
N GLN A 520 31.89 4.58 13.74
CA GLN A 520 30.66 4.31 14.49
C GLN A 520 29.57 3.81 13.58
N ARG A 521 29.31 4.49 12.45
CA ARG A 521 28.31 4.07 11.45
C ARG A 521 28.60 2.69 10.88
N LYS A 522 29.89 2.38 10.61
CA LYS A 522 30.27 1.04 10.14
C LYS A 522 29.97 -0.03 11.19
N ARG A 523 30.29 0.19 12.45
CA ARG A 523 30.01 -0.78 13.54
C ARG A 523 28.53 -1.05 13.68
N ILE A 524 27.69 0.00 13.64
CA ILE A 524 26.25 -0.10 13.71
C ILE A 524 25.71 -0.90 12.51
N LEU A 525 26.16 -0.61 11.29
CA LEU A 525 25.74 -1.34 10.09
C LEU A 525 26.16 -2.81 10.12
N ASP A 526 27.39 -3.12 10.56
CA ASP A 526 27.87 -4.50 10.70
C ASP A 526 26.98 -5.28 11.69
N PHE A 527 26.54 -4.61 12.76
CA PHE A 527 25.64 -5.17 13.77
C PHE A 527 24.23 -5.42 13.20
N VAL A 528 23.65 -4.41 12.55
CA VAL A 528 22.35 -4.52 11.87
C VAL A 528 22.35 -5.63 10.82
N THR A 529 23.41 -5.71 10.02
CA THR A 529 23.55 -6.74 8.98
C THR A 529 23.51 -8.15 9.57
N ARG A 530 24.25 -8.35 10.67
CA ARG A 530 24.32 -9.67 11.32
C ARG A 530 23.02 -10.06 12.01
N GLU A 531 22.36 -9.13 12.70
CA GLU A 531 21.23 -9.43 13.57
C GLU A 531 19.86 -9.31 12.87
N LEU A 532 19.72 -8.37 11.93
CA LEU A 532 18.41 -7.97 11.43
C LEU A 532 18.17 -8.21 9.95
N LEU A 533 19.25 -8.30 9.13
CA LEU A 533 19.09 -8.40 7.69
C LEU A 533 18.47 -9.72 7.26
N THR A 534 17.46 -9.64 6.39
CA THR A 534 16.82 -10.76 5.69
C THR A 534 16.75 -10.47 4.19
N PRO A 535 16.45 -11.46 3.33
CA PRO A 535 16.21 -11.20 1.91
C PRO A 535 14.99 -10.29 1.62
N LYS A 536 14.12 -10.08 2.61
CA LYS A 536 12.85 -9.34 2.48
C LYS A 536 12.79 -8.08 3.37
N GLY A 537 13.90 -7.58 3.84
CA GLY A 537 13.97 -6.38 4.68
C GLY A 537 14.68 -6.59 6.02
N LEU A 538 14.57 -5.62 6.91
CA LEU A 538 15.13 -5.71 8.26
C LEU A 538 14.08 -6.24 9.25
N ARG A 539 14.49 -7.22 10.08
CA ARG A 539 13.68 -7.67 11.22
C ARG A 539 13.41 -6.54 12.19
N THR A 540 12.21 -6.50 12.74
CA THR A 540 11.81 -5.53 13.77
C THR A 540 12.40 -5.81 15.15
N LEU A 541 12.92 -7.03 15.36
CA LEU A 541 13.62 -7.46 16.56
C LEU A 541 14.62 -8.56 16.18
N SER A 542 15.82 -8.54 16.81
CA SER A 542 16.83 -9.58 16.62
C SER A 542 16.35 -10.95 17.13
N PRO A 543 16.71 -12.05 16.45
CA PRO A 543 16.49 -13.42 16.95
C PRO A 543 17.08 -13.69 18.33
N ASN A 544 18.12 -12.94 18.73
CA ASN A 544 18.79 -13.05 20.02
C ASN A 544 18.12 -12.21 21.14
N SER A 545 17.10 -11.41 20.80
CA SER A 545 16.39 -10.59 21.78
C SER A 545 15.21 -11.36 22.40
N TYR A 546 14.95 -11.07 23.68
CA TYR A 546 13.78 -11.62 24.39
C TYR A 546 12.48 -11.24 23.67
N GLY A 547 11.55 -12.20 23.56
CA GLY A 547 10.25 -11.99 22.92
C GLY A 547 10.30 -12.05 21.38
N TYR A 548 11.40 -12.51 20.76
CA TYR A 548 11.47 -12.70 19.31
C TYR A 548 10.37 -13.64 18.81
N ASN A 549 9.58 -13.16 17.87
CA ASN A 549 8.56 -13.93 17.16
C ASN A 549 8.55 -13.53 15.68
N PRO A 550 9.09 -14.38 14.79
CA PRO A 550 9.22 -14.07 13.37
C PRO A 550 7.92 -14.27 12.56
N TRP A 551 6.88 -14.87 13.16
CA TRP A 551 5.70 -15.33 12.43
C TRP A 551 4.49 -14.42 12.66
N TYR A 552 4.04 -13.74 11.61
CA TYR A 552 2.82 -12.94 11.65
C TYR A 552 1.59 -13.79 11.25
N VAL A 553 1.20 -14.71 12.13
CA VAL A 553 0.14 -15.70 11.90
C VAL A 553 -0.78 -15.83 13.12
N GLY A 554 -1.92 -16.50 12.94
CA GLY A 554 -2.87 -16.77 14.00
C GLY A 554 -3.97 -15.72 14.14
N ASN A 555 -4.64 -15.69 15.29
CA ASN A 555 -5.73 -14.76 15.58
C ASN A 555 -5.24 -13.30 15.74
N PRO A 556 -6.15 -12.31 15.85
CA PRO A 556 -5.76 -10.89 15.92
C PRO A 556 -4.78 -10.58 17.05
N GLU A 557 -4.97 -11.13 18.25
CA GLU A 557 -4.08 -10.89 19.39
C GLU A 557 -2.67 -11.46 19.15
N GLN A 558 -2.57 -12.66 18.58
CA GLN A 558 -1.29 -13.28 18.26
C GLN A 558 -0.53 -12.49 17.21
N ARG A 559 -1.22 -12.02 16.18
CA ARG A 559 -0.61 -11.17 15.14
C ARG A 559 -0.17 -9.82 15.68
N GLU A 560 -0.98 -9.18 16.51
CA GLU A 560 -0.64 -7.89 17.13
C GLU A 560 0.64 -7.99 17.96
N LYS A 561 0.79 -9.04 18.77
CA LYS A 561 2.02 -9.32 19.53
C LYS A 561 3.24 -9.59 18.63
N ALA A 562 3.05 -10.20 17.46
CA ALA A 562 4.12 -10.53 16.53
C ALA A 562 4.53 -9.35 15.61
N TYR A 563 3.70 -8.32 15.52
CA TYR A 563 3.78 -7.28 14.48
C TYR A 563 5.13 -6.55 14.43
N TYR A 564 5.74 -6.30 15.60
CA TYR A 564 7.07 -5.69 15.73
C TYR A 564 8.05 -6.53 16.55
N SER A 565 7.82 -7.85 16.64
CA SER A 565 8.62 -8.75 17.44
C SER A 565 9.52 -9.66 16.63
N GLY A 566 9.75 -9.34 15.33
CA GLY A 566 10.64 -10.13 14.48
C GLY A 566 10.25 -10.17 13.01
N SER A 567 9.06 -9.68 12.63
CA SER A 567 8.69 -9.53 11.22
C SER A 567 9.66 -8.62 10.47
N ALA A 568 9.91 -8.89 9.18
CA ALA A 568 10.79 -8.09 8.35
C ALA A 568 10.04 -6.96 7.64
N ARG A 569 10.66 -5.77 7.59
CA ARG A 569 10.10 -4.55 7.00
C ARG A 569 10.95 -4.07 5.84
N PRO A 570 10.44 -4.13 4.60
CA PRO A 570 11.16 -3.69 3.39
C PRO A 570 11.53 -2.20 3.38
N TRP A 571 10.67 -1.32 3.90
CA TRP A 571 10.90 0.13 3.82
C TRP A 571 12.21 0.58 4.48
N LEU A 572 12.64 -0.11 5.53
CA LEU A 572 13.92 0.17 6.20
C LEU A 572 15.14 -0.08 5.33
N MET A 573 14.99 -0.85 4.24
CA MET A 573 16.06 -1.09 3.28
C MET A 573 16.50 0.18 2.55
N GLY A 574 15.61 1.16 2.40
CA GLY A 574 15.97 2.46 1.88
C GLY A 574 17.09 3.11 2.70
N PHE A 575 16.89 3.20 4.02
CA PHE A 575 17.90 3.76 4.93
C PHE A 575 19.14 2.87 5.04
N TYR A 576 18.95 1.56 5.14
CA TYR A 576 20.05 0.59 5.22
C TYR A 576 20.96 0.66 3.99
N CYS A 577 20.42 0.63 2.78
CA CYS A 577 21.19 0.65 1.54
C CYS A 577 21.92 2.00 1.35
N HIS A 578 21.24 3.11 1.64
CA HIS A 578 21.88 4.43 1.62
C HIS A 578 23.02 4.54 2.63
N ALA A 579 22.84 4.07 3.86
CA ALA A 579 23.88 4.01 4.87
C ALA A 579 25.05 3.14 4.42
N TYR A 580 24.75 1.99 3.83
CA TYR A 580 25.76 1.04 3.34
C TYR A 580 26.66 1.67 2.27
N VAL A 581 26.04 2.34 1.29
CA VAL A 581 26.78 3.06 0.24
C VAL A 581 27.58 4.25 0.82
N LYS A 582 27.04 5.01 1.76
CA LYS A 582 27.77 6.11 2.44
C LYS A 582 29.02 5.61 3.19
N VAL A 583 28.97 4.42 3.76
CA VAL A 583 30.10 3.85 4.53
C VAL A 583 31.12 3.16 3.64
N PHE A 584 30.66 2.33 2.68
CA PHE A 584 31.53 1.46 1.87
C PHE A 584 31.80 2.00 0.47
N GLY A 585 31.14 3.08 0.05
CA GLY A 585 31.31 3.68 -1.27
C GLY A 585 30.91 2.71 -2.40
N ILE A 586 31.55 2.85 -3.55
CA ILE A 586 31.33 2.01 -4.74
C ILE A 586 31.51 0.50 -4.43
N GLY A 587 32.42 0.13 -3.50
CA GLY A 587 32.59 -1.25 -3.06
C GLY A 587 31.32 -1.89 -2.45
N GLY A 588 30.38 -1.09 -1.95
CA GLY A 588 29.11 -1.53 -1.40
C GLY A 588 28.04 -1.84 -2.43
N LEU A 589 28.16 -1.32 -3.67
CA LEU A 589 27.07 -1.39 -4.68
C LEU A 589 26.71 -2.82 -5.05
N SER A 590 27.69 -3.69 -5.23
CA SER A 590 27.45 -5.10 -5.57
C SER A 590 26.65 -5.84 -4.49
N PHE A 591 26.86 -5.48 -3.23
CA PHE A 591 26.09 -6.04 -2.12
C PHE A 591 24.65 -5.51 -2.14
N VAL A 592 24.44 -4.20 -2.27
CA VAL A 592 23.12 -3.57 -2.34
C VAL A 592 22.33 -4.13 -3.56
N ASN A 593 22.98 -4.26 -4.72
CA ASN A 593 22.33 -4.82 -5.91
C ASN A 593 21.83 -6.25 -5.68
N ARG A 594 22.63 -7.09 -5.01
CA ARG A 594 22.20 -8.46 -4.64
C ARG A 594 21.01 -8.49 -3.69
N MET A 595 20.86 -7.51 -2.80
CA MET A 595 19.69 -7.41 -1.93
C MET A 595 18.40 -7.16 -2.72
N MET A 596 18.48 -6.47 -3.87
CA MET A 596 17.32 -6.21 -4.71
C MET A 596 16.77 -7.46 -5.43
N ILE A 597 17.59 -8.49 -5.65
CA ILE A 597 17.15 -9.76 -6.24
C ILE A 597 16.05 -10.43 -5.41
N GLY A 598 16.15 -10.38 -4.08
CA GLY A 598 15.12 -10.93 -3.19
C GLY A 598 13.75 -10.24 -3.34
N PHE A 599 13.73 -8.97 -3.73
CA PHE A 599 12.51 -8.21 -3.99
C PHE A 599 12.02 -8.37 -5.43
N GLU A 600 12.90 -8.56 -6.39
CA GLU A 600 12.53 -8.86 -7.77
C GLU A 600 11.73 -10.16 -7.87
N ASP A 601 12.18 -11.20 -7.19
CA ASP A 601 11.47 -12.48 -7.13
C ASP A 601 10.05 -12.34 -6.54
N GLU A 602 9.84 -11.37 -5.66
CA GLU A 602 8.54 -11.10 -5.04
C GLU A 602 7.48 -10.63 -6.03
N MET A 603 7.88 -10.05 -7.17
CA MET A 603 6.93 -9.55 -8.18
C MET A 603 6.00 -10.62 -8.74
N SER A 604 6.40 -11.89 -8.69
CA SER A 604 5.61 -13.05 -9.13
C SER A 604 5.08 -13.91 -7.98
N GLN A 605 5.27 -13.48 -6.73
CA GLN A 605 4.85 -14.21 -5.53
C GLN A 605 3.92 -13.33 -4.68
N GLY A 606 3.02 -13.96 -3.90
CA GLY A 606 2.13 -13.23 -3.00
C GLY A 606 1.30 -12.16 -3.72
N ALA A 607 1.65 -10.90 -3.53
CA ALA A 607 1.03 -9.76 -4.20
C ALA A 607 1.73 -9.45 -5.53
N ILE A 608 1.07 -9.75 -6.63
CA ILE A 608 1.65 -9.67 -7.98
C ILE A 608 2.00 -8.24 -8.38
N GLY A 609 3.29 -8.00 -8.67
CA GLY A 609 3.82 -6.73 -9.15
C GLY A 609 3.90 -5.64 -8.10
N THR A 610 3.87 -5.97 -6.81
CA THR A 610 3.96 -5.05 -5.69
C THR A 610 4.66 -5.71 -4.48
N LEU A 611 4.72 -5.02 -3.35
CA LEU A 611 5.33 -5.51 -2.11
C LEU A 611 4.29 -5.53 -0.99
N SER A 612 4.19 -6.66 -0.29
CA SER A 612 3.34 -6.82 0.89
C SER A 612 3.80 -5.91 2.04
N GLU A 613 2.92 -5.67 3.00
CA GLU A 613 3.17 -4.78 4.14
C GLU A 613 4.38 -5.23 4.97
N LEU A 614 4.48 -6.51 5.26
CA LEU A 614 5.56 -7.11 6.02
C LEU A 614 5.81 -8.54 5.56
N TYR A 615 6.92 -9.09 6.02
CA TYR A 615 7.31 -10.48 5.73
C TYR A 615 7.63 -11.22 7.02
N ASP A 616 7.40 -12.53 7.05
CA ASP A 616 7.87 -13.36 8.16
C ASP A 616 9.39 -13.17 8.32
N GLY A 617 9.89 -13.10 9.55
CA GLY A 617 11.31 -12.83 9.82
C GLY A 617 12.23 -14.01 9.61
N ASN A 618 11.69 -15.22 9.40
CA ASN A 618 12.42 -16.46 9.15
C ASN A 618 11.95 -17.11 7.84
N PRO A 619 12.77 -17.98 7.21
CA PRO A 619 12.40 -18.71 6.03
C PRO A 619 11.07 -19.46 6.18
N PRO A 620 10.19 -19.45 5.16
CA PRO A 620 10.40 -18.99 3.78
C PRO A 620 10.13 -17.49 3.51
N PHE A 621 10.08 -16.63 4.53
CA PHE A 621 9.88 -15.18 4.41
C PHE A 621 8.60 -14.79 3.65
N ILE A 622 7.48 -15.35 4.03
CA ILE A 622 6.19 -15.15 3.36
C ILE A 622 5.69 -13.72 3.60
N GLY A 623 5.19 -13.08 2.52
CA GLY A 623 4.52 -11.78 2.60
C GLY A 623 3.21 -11.86 3.39
N ARG A 624 3.00 -10.91 4.29
CA ARG A 624 1.88 -10.84 5.23
C ARG A 624 1.28 -9.44 5.26
N GLY A 625 0.15 -9.32 5.98
CA GLY A 625 -0.53 -8.05 6.18
C GLY A 625 -1.25 -7.58 4.93
N ALA A 626 -1.18 -6.28 4.65
CA ALA A 626 -1.78 -5.67 3.48
C ALA A 626 -1.11 -6.15 2.19
N VAL A 627 -1.93 -6.26 1.14
CA VAL A 627 -1.50 -6.77 -0.19
C VAL A 627 -0.42 -5.88 -0.80
N SER A 628 -0.51 -4.57 -0.56
CA SER A 628 0.45 -3.60 -1.08
C SER A 628 0.63 -2.46 -0.09
N PHE A 629 1.88 -2.04 0.16
CA PHE A 629 2.22 -1.03 1.15
C PHE A 629 3.15 0.04 0.56
N ALA A 630 2.72 1.31 0.66
CA ALA A 630 3.34 2.43 -0.05
C ALA A 630 4.80 2.68 0.37
N ALA A 631 5.09 2.67 1.68
CA ALA A 631 6.43 2.90 2.19
C ALA A 631 7.43 1.84 1.68
N ASN A 632 7.00 0.56 1.59
CA ASN A 632 7.84 -0.50 1.06
C ASN A 632 8.18 -0.28 -0.42
N VAL A 633 7.16 0.02 -1.22
CA VAL A 633 7.34 0.28 -2.66
C VAL A 633 8.22 1.52 -2.88
N GLY A 634 7.96 2.60 -2.14
CA GLY A 634 8.69 3.85 -2.24
C GLY A 634 10.16 3.70 -1.89
N GLU A 635 10.46 3.08 -0.77
CA GLU A 635 11.84 2.93 -0.31
C GLU A 635 12.67 1.98 -1.17
N ILE A 636 12.08 0.91 -1.72
CA ILE A 636 12.79 0.07 -2.69
C ILE A 636 13.02 0.81 -4.02
N LEU A 637 12.06 1.62 -4.50
CA LEU A 637 12.28 2.51 -5.66
C LEU A 637 13.41 3.50 -5.42
N ARG A 638 13.53 4.03 -4.21
CA ARG A 638 14.62 4.92 -3.81
C ARG A 638 15.99 4.22 -3.87
N VAL A 639 16.05 2.95 -3.47
CA VAL A 639 17.28 2.13 -3.62
C VAL A 639 17.61 1.88 -5.09
N LEU A 640 16.62 1.53 -5.92
CA LEU A 640 16.84 1.32 -7.36
C LEU A 640 17.36 2.59 -8.05
N ARG A 641 16.85 3.77 -7.66
CA ARG A 641 17.37 5.06 -8.15
C ARG A 641 18.80 5.30 -7.69
N LEU A 642 19.13 5.00 -6.41
CA LEU A 642 20.48 5.10 -5.89
C LEU A 642 21.47 4.26 -6.72
N LEU A 643 21.14 3.01 -6.98
CA LEU A 643 21.96 2.11 -7.80
C LEU A 643 22.17 2.66 -9.21
N LYS A 644 21.09 3.11 -9.87
CA LYS A 644 21.15 3.68 -11.22
C LYS A 644 22.04 4.94 -11.30
N ASN A 645 22.01 5.79 -10.28
CA ASN A 645 22.80 7.03 -10.26
C ASN A 645 24.28 6.80 -9.99
N LEU A 646 24.67 5.63 -9.50
CA LEU A 646 26.04 5.27 -9.16
C LEU A 646 26.69 4.33 -10.18
N ASP A 647 25.88 3.74 -11.09
CA ASP A 647 26.34 2.88 -12.19
C ASP A 647 26.81 3.69 -13.43
N VAL A 648 26.82 5.05 -13.37
CA VAL A 648 27.23 5.95 -14.47
C VAL A 648 28.68 6.36 -14.35
#